data_114be4637a305a7604843890cf6354e6
#
_entry.id   114be4637a305a7604843890cf6354e6
#
_cell.length_a   1.000
_cell.length_b   1.000
_cell.length_c   1.000
_cell.angle_alpha   90.00
_cell.angle_beta   90.00
_cell.angle_gamma   90.00
#
_symmetry.space_group_name_H-M   'P 1'
#
loop_
_entity.id
_entity.type
_entity.pdbx_description
1 polymer ?
#
loop_
_entity_poly.entity_id
_entity_poly.type
_entity_poly.pdbx_seq_one_letter_code
_entity_poly.pdbx_strand_id
1 'polypeptide(L)'
;MAREFSLEKTRNIGIMAHIDAGKTTTTERILYYTGRIHKIGETHEGASQMDWMEQEQDRGITITSAATTAAWEGHRVNIIDTPGHVDFTAEVERSLRVLDGAVTVLDAQSGVEPQTETVWRQATTYGVPRIVFVNKMDKLGANFEYSVSTLHDRLQANAAPIQLPIGAEDEFEAIIDLVEMKCFKYTNDLGTEIEEIEIPEDHLDRAEEARASLIEAVAETSDELMEKYLGDEEISVSELKEAIRQATTNVEFYPVLCGTAFKNKGVQLMLDAVIDYLPSPLDVKPIIGHRASNPEEEVIAKADDSAEFAALAFKVMTDPYVGKLIFFRVYSGTMTSGSYVKNSTKGKRERVGRLLQMHANSRQEIDTVYSGDIAAAVGLKDTGTGDTLCGEKNDIILESMEFPEPVIHLSVEPKSKADQDKMTQALVKLQEEDPTFHAHTDEETGQVIIGGMGELHLDILVDRMKKVFNVECNVGAPMVSYRETFKSSAQVQGKFSRQSGGRGQYGDVHIEFTPNETGAGFEFENAIVGGVVPREYIPSVEAGLKDAMENGVLAGYPLIDVKAKLYDGSYHDVDSSEMAFKIAASLALKEAAKKCDPVILEPMMKVTIEMPEEYMGDIMGDVTSRRGRVDGMEPRGNAQVVNAYVPLSEMFGYATSLRSNTQGRGTYTMYFDHYAEVPKSIAEDIIKKNKGE
;
A
#
# COMPACT_ATOMS: atom_id res chain seq x y z
N MET A 1 11.45 26.25 -25.54
CA MET A 1 10.78 25.83 -26.79
C MET A 1 9.27 25.89 -26.53
N ALA A 2 8.43 26.03 -27.54
CA ALA A 2 6.99 25.90 -27.34
C ALA A 2 6.65 24.42 -27.06
N ARG A 3 5.63 24.16 -26.25
CA ARG A 3 5.18 22.78 -25.98
C ARG A 3 4.66 22.14 -27.28
N GLU A 4 4.87 20.85 -27.42
CA GLU A 4 4.50 20.09 -28.61
C GLU A 4 2.98 19.90 -28.75
N PHE A 5 2.32 19.59 -27.62
CA PHE A 5 0.87 19.41 -27.52
C PHE A 5 0.28 20.42 -26.52
N SER A 6 -0.86 20.99 -26.82
CA SER A 6 -1.58 21.85 -25.88
C SER A 6 -2.11 21.07 -24.67
N LEU A 7 -2.42 21.76 -23.59
CA LEU A 7 -3.04 21.14 -22.40
C LEU A 7 -4.35 20.42 -22.72
N GLU A 8 -5.20 21.02 -23.55
CA GLU A 8 -6.46 20.43 -24.03
C GLU A 8 -6.26 19.10 -24.73
N LYS A 9 -5.14 18.93 -25.41
CA LYS A 9 -4.76 17.74 -26.17
C LYS A 9 -3.86 16.77 -25.38
N THR A 10 -3.83 16.90 -24.06
CA THR A 10 -3.08 16.00 -23.18
C THR A 10 -4.07 15.14 -22.38
N ARG A 11 -3.75 13.85 -22.25
CA ARG A 11 -4.49 12.89 -21.42
C ARG A 11 -3.49 12.17 -20.51
N ASN A 12 -3.74 12.18 -19.22
CA ASN A 12 -2.96 11.46 -18.21
C ASN A 12 -3.83 10.34 -17.67
N ILE A 13 -3.63 9.14 -18.14
CA ILE A 13 -4.48 8.00 -17.85
C ILE A 13 -3.75 6.88 -17.14
N GLY A 14 -4.48 6.17 -16.27
CA GLY A 14 -4.06 4.90 -15.68
C GLY A 14 -4.81 3.74 -16.32
N ILE A 15 -4.16 2.59 -16.37
CA ILE A 15 -4.83 1.33 -16.72
C ILE A 15 -4.89 0.47 -15.47
N MET A 16 -6.09 0.17 -15.02
CA MET A 16 -6.38 -0.62 -13.83
C MET A 16 -7.20 -1.85 -14.18
N ALA A 17 -6.88 -2.96 -13.54
CA ALA A 17 -7.53 -4.23 -13.80
C ALA A 17 -7.32 -5.21 -12.65
N HIS A 18 -8.17 -6.22 -12.58
CA HIS A 18 -7.88 -7.43 -11.83
C HIS A 18 -6.70 -8.20 -12.46
N ILE A 19 -6.05 -9.07 -11.67
CA ILE A 19 -5.01 -9.99 -12.17
C ILE A 19 -5.58 -10.76 -13.37
N ASP A 20 -4.77 -10.91 -14.39
CA ASP A 20 -5.13 -11.64 -15.62
C ASP A 20 -6.32 -11.08 -16.44
N ALA A 21 -6.89 -9.92 -16.11
CA ALA A 21 -7.92 -9.30 -16.97
C ALA A 21 -7.38 -8.80 -18.32
N GLY A 22 -6.05 -8.82 -18.52
CA GLY A 22 -5.40 -8.44 -19.78
C GLY A 22 -4.89 -7.01 -19.82
N LYS A 23 -4.59 -6.43 -18.65
CA LYS A 23 -4.05 -5.08 -18.51
C LYS A 23 -2.79 -4.86 -19.35
N THR A 24 -1.74 -5.64 -19.09
CA THR A 24 -0.45 -5.52 -19.80
C THR A 24 -0.61 -5.75 -21.30
N THR A 25 -1.43 -6.73 -21.72
CA THR A 25 -1.74 -6.97 -23.12
C THR A 25 -2.41 -5.74 -23.76
N THR A 26 -3.33 -5.10 -23.07
CA THR A 26 -4.00 -3.89 -23.56
C THR A 26 -3.00 -2.75 -23.71
N THR A 27 -2.11 -2.53 -22.72
CA THR A 27 -1.07 -1.50 -22.75
C THR A 27 -0.07 -1.75 -23.91
N GLU A 28 0.37 -2.98 -24.11
CA GLU A 28 1.25 -3.35 -25.24
C GLU A 28 0.57 -3.07 -26.60
N ARG A 29 -0.73 -3.31 -26.76
CA ARG A 29 -1.47 -2.98 -27.99
C ARG A 29 -1.58 -1.47 -28.20
N ILE A 30 -1.79 -0.71 -27.14
CA ILE A 30 -1.76 0.76 -27.21
C ILE A 30 -0.40 1.23 -27.73
N LEU A 31 0.70 0.71 -27.18
CA LEU A 31 2.06 1.05 -27.64
C LEU A 31 2.31 0.68 -29.11
N TYR A 32 1.78 -0.45 -29.54
CA TYR A 32 1.88 -0.89 -30.95
C TYR A 32 1.13 0.03 -31.91
N TYR A 33 -0.15 0.32 -31.64
CA TYR A 33 -0.96 1.17 -32.51
C TYR A 33 -0.52 2.63 -32.55
N THR A 34 0.08 3.11 -31.46
CA THR A 34 0.66 4.45 -31.37
C THR A 34 2.09 4.52 -31.95
N GLY A 35 2.59 3.41 -32.51
CA GLY A 35 3.91 3.35 -33.18
C GLY A 35 5.11 3.45 -32.22
N ARG A 36 4.91 3.23 -30.94
CA ARG A 36 5.99 3.24 -29.93
C ARG A 36 6.81 1.95 -29.94
N ILE A 37 6.18 0.83 -30.29
CA ILE A 37 6.83 -0.45 -30.50
C ILE A 37 6.53 -0.96 -31.91
N HIS A 38 7.47 -1.67 -32.51
CA HIS A 38 7.34 -2.19 -33.87
C HIS A 38 6.88 -3.64 -33.92
N LYS A 39 6.93 -4.34 -32.79
CA LYS A 39 6.53 -5.73 -32.66
C LYS A 39 5.71 -5.88 -31.37
N ILE A 40 4.61 -6.57 -31.47
CA ILE A 40 3.76 -6.89 -30.31
C ILE A 40 4.53 -7.83 -29.39
N GLY A 41 4.69 -7.45 -28.12
CA GLY A 41 5.23 -8.30 -27.07
C GLY A 41 4.09 -9.14 -26.43
N GLU A 42 4.30 -10.44 -26.31
CA GLU A 42 3.38 -11.30 -25.59
C GLU A 42 3.85 -11.46 -24.13
N THR A 43 2.94 -11.22 -23.19
CA THR A 43 3.23 -11.29 -21.75
C THR A 43 3.65 -12.69 -21.31
N HIS A 44 3.03 -13.74 -21.88
CA HIS A 44 3.36 -15.13 -21.58
C HIS A 44 4.76 -15.57 -22.06
N GLU A 45 5.37 -14.82 -22.96
CA GLU A 45 6.72 -15.08 -23.45
C GLU A 45 7.79 -14.21 -22.75
N GLY A 46 7.40 -13.40 -21.75
CA GLY A 46 8.29 -12.46 -21.07
C GLY A 46 8.83 -11.34 -22.00
N ALA A 47 8.12 -11.05 -23.08
CA ALA A 47 8.52 -10.10 -24.12
C ALA A 47 7.87 -8.70 -23.95
N SER A 48 7.12 -8.47 -22.86
CA SER A 48 6.47 -7.19 -22.56
C SER A 48 7.51 -6.09 -22.36
N GLN A 49 7.25 -4.91 -22.94
CA GLN A 49 8.08 -3.73 -22.74
C GLN A 49 7.77 -2.98 -21.46
N MET A 50 6.54 -3.13 -20.94
CA MET A 50 6.10 -2.45 -19.72
C MET A 50 6.54 -3.20 -18.46
N ASP A 51 6.51 -4.53 -18.47
CA ASP A 51 7.01 -5.37 -17.38
C ASP A 51 8.52 -5.62 -17.59
N TRP A 52 9.33 -4.68 -17.14
CA TRP A 52 10.79 -4.68 -17.41
C TRP A 52 11.63 -5.35 -16.32
N MET A 53 11.07 -5.58 -15.13
CA MET A 53 11.75 -6.28 -14.04
C MET A 53 11.76 -7.78 -14.30
N GLU A 54 12.89 -8.43 -13.99
CA GLU A 54 13.00 -9.90 -14.06
C GLU A 54 11.89 -10.59 -13.27
N GLN A 55 11.54 -10.06 -12.09
CA GLN A 55 10.49 -10.58 -11.23
C GLN A 55 9.08 -10.43 -11.83
N GLU A 56 8.83 -9.39 -12.61
CA GLU A 56 7.59 -9.19 -13.37
C GLU A 56 7.47 -10.21 -14.50
N GLN A 57 8.55 -10.39 -15.26
CA GLN A 57 8.62 -11.32 -16.38
C GLN A 57 8.52 -12.78 -15.92
N ASP A 58 9.25 -13.15 -14.87
CA ASP A 58 9.24 -14.51 -14.31
C ASP A 58 7.87 -14.91 -13.77
N ARG A 59 7.12 -13.96 -13.21
CA ARG A 59 5.81 -14.20 -12.56
C ARG A 59 4.61 -13.85 -13.44
N GLY A 60 4.82 -13.14 -14.55
CA GLY A 60 3.77 -12.69 -15.46
C GLY A 60 2.83 -11.64 -14.85
N ILE A 61 3.29 -10.88 -13.85
CA ILE A 61 2.49 -9.84 -13.16
C ILE A 61 3.23 -8.51 -13.13
N THR A 62 2.50 -7.42 -13.25
CA THR A 62 3.05 -6.07 -13.01
C THR A 62 3.20 -5.83 -11.52
N ILE A 63 4.41 -5.47 -11.08
CA ILE A 63 4.78 -5.20 -9.68
C ILE A 63 4.87 -3.70 -9.45
N THR A 64 5.56 -2.98 -10.34
CA THR A 64 5.75 -1.54 -10.23
C THR A 64 5.03 -0.83 -11.36
N SER A 65 4.44 0.33 -11.06
CA SER A 65 3.84 1.17 -12.10
C SER A 65 4.91 1.64 -13.10
N ALA A 66 4.62 1.50 -14.38
CA ALA A 66 5.46 1.99 -15.47
C ALA A 66 4.77 3.17 -16.17
N ALA A 67 5.52 4.23 -16.44
CA ALA A 67 5.01 5.40 -17.16
C ALA A 67 5.51 5.38 -18.59
N THR A 68 4.62 5.63 -19.54
CA THR A 68 4.96 5.78 -20.96
C THR A 68 4.15 6.91 -21.59
N THR A 69 4.66 7.43 -22.68
CA THR A 69 3.99 8.49 -23.44
C THR A 69 3.77 8.05 -24.89
N ALA A 70 2.55 8.18 -25.34
CA ALA A 70 2.11 7.87 -26.70
C ALA A 70 1.46 9.10 -27.34
N ALA A 71 1.27 9.06 -28.66
CA ALA A 71 0.51 10.05 -29.40
C ALA A 71 -0.60 9.34 -30.18
N TRP A 72 -1.83 9.84 -30.10
CA TRP A 72 -2.98 9.31 -30.80
C TRP A 72 -3.87 10.46 -31.31
N GLU A 73 -4.23 10.44 -32.58
CA GLU A 73 -5.10 11.45 -33.23
C GLU A 73 -4.76 12.91 -32.82
N GLY A 74 -3.47 13.26 -32.86
CA GLY A 74 -3.00 14.61 -32.50
C GLY A 74 -3.06 14.96 -31.02
N HIS A 75 -3.28 13.98 -30.15
CA HIS A 75 -3.26 14.08 -28.69
C HIS A 75 -2.04 13.37 -28.10
N ARG A 76 -1.55 13.89 -26.98
CA ARG A 76 -0.57 13.25 -26.15
C ARG A 76 -1.27 12.43 -25.08
N VAL A 77 -0.96 11.15 -25.01
CA VAL A 77 -1.51 10.24 -23.98
C VAL A 77 -0.36 9.75 -23.13
N ASN A 78 -0.31 10.21 -21.89
CA ASN A 78 0.58 9.67 -20.86
C ASN A 78 -0.14 8.53 -20.16
N ILE A 79 0.48 7.37 -20.12
CA ILE A 79 -0.11 6.15 -19.59
C ILE A 79 0.72 5.71 -18.39
N ILE A 80 0.06 5.47 -17.26
CA ILE A 80 0.64 4.81 -16.10
C ILE A 80 0.00 3.43 -16.00
N ASP A 81 0.79 2.39 -16.23
CA ASP A 81 0.39 1.01 -16.04
C ASP A 81 0.51 0.66 -14.55
N THR A 82 -0.62 0.31 -13.90
CA THR A 82 -0.66 0.06 -12.46
C THR A 82 -0.65 -1.43 -12.14
N PRO A 83 -0.06 -1.88 -11.00
CA PRO A 83 -0.17 -3.27 -10.58
C PRO A 83 -1.61 -3.72 -10.40
N GLY A 84 -1.86 -5.01 -10.64
CA GLY A 84 -3.19 -5.62 -10.42
C GLY A 84 -3.31 -6.42 -9.12
N HIS A 85 -2.23 -6.62 -8.36
CA HIS A 85 -2.21 -7.46 -7.17
C HIS A 85 -2.46 -6.66 -5.89
N VAL A 86 -3.21 -7.25 -4.94
CA VAL A 86 -3.57 -6.58 -3.66
C VAL A 86 -2.37 -6.15 -2.81
N ASP A 87 -1.25 -6.85 -2.90
CA ASP A 87 -0.03 -6.49 -2.17
C ASP A 87 0.58 -5.16 -2.65
N PHE A 88 0.18 -4.68 -3.84
CA PHE A 88 0.67 -3.45 -4.46
C PHE A 88 -0.39 -2.36 -4.57
N THR A 89 -1.45 -2.42 -3.77
CA THR A 89 -2.53 -1.41 -3.77
C THR A 89 -2.02 0.00 -3.51
N ALA A 90 -0.97 0.16 -2.71
CA ALA A 90 -0.34 1.46 -2.47
C ALA A 90 0.35 2.04 -3.73
N GLU A 91 0.89 1.18 -4.60
CA GLU A 91 1.43 1.61 -5.90
C GLU A 91 0.31 2.10 -6.83
N VAL A 92 -0.85 1.42 -6.80
CA VAL A 92 -2.06 1.87 -7.51
C VAL A 92 -2.52 3.22 -6.99
N GLU A 93 -2.59 3.39 -5.68
CA GLU A 93 -3.03 4.62 -5.02
C GLU A 93 -2.13 5.81 -5.36
N ARG A 94 -0.80 5.64 -5.32
CA ARG A 94 0.16 6.64 -5.77
C ARG A 94 -0.08 7.08 -7.21
N SER A 95 -0.38 6.12 -8.07
CA SER A 95 -0.64 6.37 -9.48
C SER A 95 -1.97 7.11 -9.67
N LEU A 96 -3.04 6.68 -9.02
CA LEU A 96 -4.36 7.31 -9.09
C LEU A 96 -4.32 8.79 -8.68
N ARG A 97 -3.47 9.14 -7.72
CA ARG A 97 -3.33 10.53 -7.23
C ARG A 97 -2.86 11.52 -8.29
N VAL A 98 -2.15 11.06 -9.31
CA VAL A 98 -1.55 11.90 -10.36
C VAL A 98 -2.22 11.75 -11.72
N LEU A 99 -3.28 10.96 -11.82
CA LEU A 99 -4.03 10.72 -13.04
C LEU A 99 -5.20 11.70 -13.19
N ASP A 100 -5.55 12.01 -14.44
CA ASP A 100 -6.75 12.77 -14.80
C ASP A 100 -7.91 11.83 -15.14
N GLY A 101 -7.62 10.63 -15.56
CA GLY A 101 -8.62 9.61 -15.88
C GLY A 101 -8.03 8.20 -15.85
N ALA A 102 -8.88 7.19 -15.97
CA ALA A 102 -8.44 5.80 -16.00
C ALA A 102 -9.28 4.94 -16.94
N VAL A 103 -8.67 3.86 -17.39
CA VAL A 103 -9.33 2.76 -18.11
C VAL A 103 -9.39 1.56 -17.18
N THR A 104 -10.59 1.13 -16.84
CA THR A 104 -10.81 -0.10 -16.05
C THR A 104 -11.01 -1.27 -17.00
N VAL A 105 -10.11 -2.23 -16.98
CA VAL A 105 -10.18 -3.43 -17.85
C VAL A 105 -10.83 -4.57 -17.08
N LEU A 106 -11.90 -5.12 -17.61
CA LEU A 106 -12.62 -6.29 -17.08
C LEU A 106 -12.42 -7.51 -17.98
N ASP A 107 -12.39 -8.70 -17.38
CA ASP A 107 -12.50 -9.95 -18.13
C ASP A 107 -13.98 -10.21 -18.45
N ALA A 108 -14.31 -10.39 -19.74
CA ALA A 108 -15.69 -10.60 -20.20
C ALA A 108 -16.38 -11.83 -19.61
N GLN A 109 -15.62 -12.79 -19.08
CA GLN A 109 -16.16 -13.97 -18.41
C GLN A 109 -16.50 -13.70 -16.94
N SER A 110 -15.65 -12.93 -16.24
CA SER A 110 -15.74 -12.75 -14.78
C SER A 110 -16.45 -11.45 -14.37
N GLY A 111 -16.43 -10.43 -15.22
CA GLY A 111 -16.93 -9.10 -14.89
C GLY A 111 -16.11 -8.44 -13.78
N VAL A 112 -16.78 -7.78 -12.83
CA VAL A 112 -16.16 -7.16 -11.68
C VAL A 112 -15.68 -8.22 -10.68
N GLU A 113 -14.41 -8.19 -10.33
CA GLU A 113 -13.74 -9.09 -9.39
C GLU A 113 -13.27 -8.33 -8.14
N PRO A 114 -12.92 -9.00 -7.02
CA PRO A 114 -12.62 -8.34 -5.75
C PRO A 114 -11.56 -7.24 -5.81
N GLN A 115 -10.51 -7.43 -6.62
CA GLN A 115 -9.49 -6.40 -6.79
C GLN A 115 -10.00 -5.21 -7.59
N THR A 116 -10.89 -5.45 -8.57
CA THR A 116 -11.58 -4.38 -9.29
C THR A 116 -12.39 -3.51 -8.32
N GLU A 117 -13.11 -4.12 -7.38
CA GLU A 117 -13.87 -3.39 -6.34
C GLU A 117 -12.95 -2.49 -5.50
N THR A 118 -11.78 -3.00 -5.09
CA THR A 118 -10.81 -2.25 -4.29
C THR A 118 -10.26 -1.06 -5.04
N VAL A 119 -9.75 -1.27 -6.26
CA VAL A 119 -9.17 -0.20 -7.08
C VAL A 119 -10.24 0.81 -7.52
N TRP A 120 -11.45 0.33 -7.81
CA TRP A 120 -12.59 1.21 -8.13
C TRP A 120 -12.95 2.15 -6.99
N ARG A 121 -12.99 1.64 -5.76
CA ARG A 121 -13.24 2.44 -4.55
C ARG A 121 -12.15 3.49 -4.33
N GLN A 122 -10.88 3.10 -4.49
CA GLN A 122 -9.75 4.06 -4.42
C GLN A 122 -9.89 5.16 -5.48
N ALA A 123 -10.17 4.79 -6.74
CA ALA A 123 -10.38 5.76 -7.81
C ALA A 123 -11.57 6.70 -7.53
N THR A 124 -12.63 6.20 -6.88
CA THR A 124 -13.77 7.03 -6.45
C THR A 124 -13.37 8.00 -5.34
N THR A 125 -12.57 7.56 -4.37
CA THR A 125 -12.06 8.42 -3.29
C THR A 125 -11.25 9.60 -3.85
N TYR A 126 -10.43 9.36 -4.87
CA TYR A 126 -9.64 10.41 -5.53
C TYR A 126 -10.40 11.15 -6.63
N GLY A 127 -11.67 10.81 -6.88
CA GLY A 127 -12.49 11.45 -7.88
C GLY A 127 -11.97 11.29 -9.32
N VAL A 128 -11.36 10.14 -9.63
CA VAL A 128 -10.77 9.86 -10.95
C VAL A 128 -11.84 9.40 -11.93
N PRO A 129 -12.09 10.14 -13.02
CA PRO A 129 -12.98 9.73 -14.12
C PRO A 129 -12.54 8.43 -14.79
N ARG A 130 -13.48 7.58 -15.17
CA ARG A 130 -13.17 6.24 -15.70
C ARG A 130 -14.03 5.89 -16.90
N ILE A 131 -13.40 5.15 -17.83
CA ILE A 131 -14.09 4.35 -18.84
C ILE A 131 -13.85 2.88 -18.55
N VAL A 132 -14.74 2.03 -18.94
CA VAL A 132 -14.65 0.57 -18.71
C VAL A 132 -14.42 -0.13 -20.03
N PHE A 133 -13.42 -1.00 -20.11
CA PHE A 133 -13.12 -1.82 -21.27
C PHE A 133 -13.31 -3.30 -20.94
N VAL A 134 -14.40 -3.90 -21.44
CA VAL A 134 -14.68 -5.32 -21.30
C VAL A 134 -13.84 -6.07 -22.32
N ASN A 135 -12.75 -6.63 -21.83
CA ASN A 135 -11.71 -7.31 -22.59
C ASN A 135 -11.95 -8.81 -22.68
N LYS A 136 -11.24 -9.49 -23.56
CA LYS A 136 -11.30 -10.94 -23.76
C LYS A 136 -12.67 -11.42 -24.25
N MET A 137 -13.32 -10.65 -25.12
CA MET A 137 -14.55 -11.06 -25.76
C MET A 137 -14.42 -12.35 -26.63
N ASP A 138 -13.17 -12.75 -26.92
CA ASP A 138 -12.81 -13.99 -27.62
C ASP A 138 -12.70 -15.22 -26.71
N LYS A 139 -12.81 -15.06 -25.39
CA LYS A 139 -12.67 -16.14 -24.42
C LYS A 139 -13.94 -16.96 -24.29
N LEU A 140 -13.80 -18.28 -24.15
CA LEU A 140 -14.93 -19.17 -23.88
C LEU A 140 -15.69 -18.71 -22.62
N GLY A 141 -17.01 -18.53 -22.73
CA GLY A 141 -17.85 -18.02 -21.66
C GLY A 141 -17.88 -16.49 -21.55
N ALA A 142 -17.31 -15.75 -22.51
CA ALA A 142 -17.40 -14.30 -22.55
C ALA A 142 -18.86 -13.83 -22.66
N ASN A 143 -19.26 -12.93 -21.77
CA ASN A 143 -20.62 -12.37 -21.71
C ASN A 143 -20.56 -10.89 -21.36
N PHE A 144 -20.80 -10.05 -22.36
CA PHE A 144 -20.74 -8.60 -22.22
C PHE A 144 -21.84 -8.07 -21.30
N GLU A 145 -23.07 -8.50 -21.46
CA GLU A 145 -24.21 -8.08 -20.64
C GLU A 145 -24.02 -8.43 -19.18
N TYR A 146 -23.52 -9.62 -18.90
CA TYR A 146 -23.14 -10.03 -17.54
C TYR A 146 -22.07 -9.10 -16.96
N SER A 147 -21.03 -8.80 -17.71
CA SER A 147 -19.97 -7.89 -17.24
C SER A 147 -20.52 -6.49 -16.92
N VAL A 148 -21.43 -5.96 -17.73
CA VAL A 148 -22.11 -4.68 -17.45
C VAL A 148 -22.98 -4.79 -16.21
N SER A 149 -23.75 -5.87 -16.02
CA SER A 149 -24.59 -6.03 -14.83
C SER A 149 -23.76 -6.06 -13.54
N THR A 150 -22.57 -6.64 -13.56
CA THR A 150 -21.68 -6.64 -12.38
C THR A 150 -21.21 -5.24 -11.96
N LEU A 151 -21.14 -4.26 -12.88
CA LEU A 151 -20.84 -2.87 -12.55
C LEU A 151 -21.97 -2.25 -11.71
N HIS A 152 -23.21 -2.55 -12.04
CA HIS A 152 -24.37 -2.10 -11.27
C HIS A 152 -24.48 -2.83 -9.93
N ASP A 153 -24.43 -4.17 -9.96
CA ASP A 153 -24.70 -5.01 -8.80
C ASP A 153 -23.61 -4.88 -7.71
N ARG A 154 -22.33 -4.87 -8.11
CA ARG A 154 -21.21 -4.89 -7.18
C ARG A 154 -20.64 -3.51 -6.87
N LEU A 155 -20.66 -2.59 -7.84
CA LEU A 155 -20.07 -1.25 -7.69
C LEU A 155 -21.10 -0.14 -7.55
N GLN A 156 -22.38 -0.44 -7.78
CA GLN A 156 -23.47 0.55 -7.83
C GLN A 156 -23.16 1.71 -8.78
N ALA A 157 -22.44 1.40 -9.87
CA ALA A 157 -21.96 2.38 -10.81
C ALA A 157 -23.05 2.71 -11.84
N ASN A 158 -23.27 4.00 -12.14
CA ASN A 158 -24.08 4.44 -13.28
C ASN A 158 -23.25 4.23 -14.56
N ALA A 159 -23.24 2.99 -15.05
CA ALA A 159 -22.47 2.56 -16.21
C ALA A 159 -23.40 2.10 -17.33
N ALA A 160 -23.15 2.52 -18.55
CA ALA A 160 -23.89 2.06 -19.69
C ALA A 160 -22.97 1.80 -20.90
N PRO A 161 -23.32 0.81 -21.75
CA PRO A 161 -22.59 0.56 -22.98
C PRO A 161 -22.64 1.78 -23.93
N ILE A 162 -21.49 2.18 -24.43
CA ILE A 162 -21.36 3.05 -25.61
C ILE A 162 -21.00 2.23 -26.86
N GLN A 163 -20.72 0.96 -26.67
CA GLN A 163 -20.44 -0.02 -27.72
C GLN A 163 -21.17 -1.33 -27.43
N LEU A 164 -21.51 -2.07 -28.47
CA LEU A 164 -22.01 -3.43 -28.38
C LEU A 164 -21.16 -4.38 -29.21
N PRO A 165 -20.85 -5.59 -28.71
CA PRO A 165 -20.18 -6.61 -29.50
C PRO A 165 -21.15 -7.27 -30.48
N ILE A 166 -20.68 -7.60 -31.67
CA ILE A 166 -21.30 -8.55 -32.57
C ILE A 166 -20.58 -9.89 -32.43
N GLY A 167 -21.31 -10.88 -31.90
CA GLY A 167 -20.75 -12.16 -31.52
C GLY A 167 -19.99 -12.13 -30.18
N ALA A 168 -19.59 -13.32 -29.76
CA ALA A 168 -18.75 -13.57 -28.58
C ALA A 168 -17.89 -14.79 -28.85
N GLU A 169 -16.85 -15.02 -28.07
CA GLU A 169 -15.93 -16.14 -28.24
C GLU A 169 -15.27 -16.10 -29.64
N ASP A 170 -15.23 -17.23 -30.32
CA ASP A 170 -14.68 -17.34 -31.69
C ASP A 170 -15.52 -16.57 -32.76
N GLU A 171 -16.76 -16.22 -32.42
CA GLU A 171 -17.67 -15.47 -33.30
C GLU A 171 -17.63 -13.95 -33.10
N PHE A 172 -16.73 -13.44 -32.22
CA PHE A 172 -16.57 -12.01 -32.04
C PHE A 172 -15.94 -11.34 -33.26
N GLU A 173 -16.77 -10.71 -34.10
CA GLU A 173 -16.36 -10.18 -35.41
C GLU A 173 -16.26 -8.65 -35.47
N ALA A 174 -17.21 -7.93 -34.88
CA ALA A 174 -17.34 -6.49 -35.06
C ALA A 174 -17.84 -5.79 -33.77
N ILE A 175 -17.77 -4.47 -33.78
CA ILE A 175 -18.19 -3.62 -32.68
C ILE A 175 -19.15 -2.56 -33.21
N ILE A 176 -20.32 -2.43 -32.60
CA ILE A 176 -21.28 -1.35 -32.87
C ILE A 176 -20.96 -0.19 -31.95
N ASP A 177 -20.79 1.00 -32.50
CA ASP A 177 -20.75 2.27 -31.77
C ASP A 177 -22.17 2.82 -31.62
N LEU A 178 -22.65 2.94 -30.38
CA LEU A 178 -24.01 3.41 -30.08
C LEU A 178 -24.15 4.93 -30.13
N VAL A 179 -23.05 5.67 -30.05
CA VAL A 179 -23.06 7.13 -30.10
C VAL A 179 -23.20 7.60 -31.54
N GLU A 180 -22.44 7.04 -32.46
CA GLU A 180 -22.48 7.37 -33.89
C GLU A 180 -23.42 6.47 -34.71
N MET A 181 -23.91 5.37 -34.13
CA MET A 181 -24.73 4.35 -34.81
C MET A 181 -24.03 3.78 -36.04
N LYS A 182 -22.79 3.34 -35.86
CA LYS A 182 -21.93 2.74 -36.88
C LYS A 182 -21.42 1.39 -36.42
N CYS A 183 -20.99 0.56 -37.36
CA CYS A 183 -20.40 -0.73 -37.05
C CYS A 183 -18.97 -0.81 -37.60
N PHE A 184 -18.05 -1.29 -36.80
CA PHE A 184 -16.63 -1.45 -37.13
C PHE A 184 -16.26 -2.94 -37.19
N LYS A 185 -15.86 -3.36 -38.37
CA LYS A 185 -15.42 -4.75 -38.63
C LYS A 185 -13.91 -4.81 -38.85
N TYR A 186 -13.26 -5.72 -38.15
CA TYR A 186 -11.82 -5.96 -38.29
C TYR A 186 -11.57 -7.00 -39.41
N THR A 187 -10.76 -6.63 -40.40
CA THR A 187 -10.53 -7.43 -41.62
C THR A 187 -9.20 -8.18 -41.62
N ASN A 188 -8.30 -7.87 -40.70
CA ASN A 188 -7.02 -8.58 -40.55
C ASN A 188 -6.71 -8.94 -39.07
N ASP A 189 -5.84 -9.93 -38.87
CA ASP A 189 -5.45 -10.45 -37.56
C ASP A 189 -4.63 -9.44 -36.72
N LEU A 190 -3.97 -8.47 -37.34
CA LEU A 190 -3.22 -7.42 -36.63
C LEU A 190 -4.11 -6.26 -36.17
N GLY A 191 -5.41 -6.27 -36.54
CA GLY A 191 -6.34 -5.22 -36.19
C GLY A 191 -6.02 -3.84 -36.78
N THR A 192 -5.16 -3.77 -37.79
CA THR A 192 -4.75 -2.51 -38.44
C THR A 192 -5.70 -2.06 -39.54
N GLU A 193 -6.54 -2.95 -40.01
CA GLU A 193 -7.56 -2.67 -41.05
C GLU A 193 -8.95 -2.78 -40.42
N ILE A 194 -9.59 -1.63 -40.25
CA ILE A 194 -10.95 -1.50 -39.69
C ILE A 194 -11.85 -0.95 -40.79
N GLU A 195 -12.91 -1.67 -41.12
CA GLU A 195 -13.91 -1.28 -42.08
C GLU A 195 -15.15 -0.75 -41.36
N GLU A 196 -15.56 0.49 -41.68
CA GLU A 196 -16.82 1.05 -41.23
C GLU A 196 -17.94 0.53 -42.12
N ILE A 197 -18.92 -0.16 -41.54
CA ILE A 197 -20.06 -0.71 -42.22
C ILE A 197 -21.36 -0.23 -41.55
N GLU A 198 -22.49 -0.37 -42.25
CA GLU A 198 -23.80 -0.20 -41.63
C GLU A 198 -24.07 -1.29 -40.60
N ILE A 199 -24.85 -0.96 -39.56
CA ILE A 199 -25.24 -1.94 -38.54
C ILE A 199 -26.10 -3.04 -39.25
N PRO A 200 -25.74 -4.31 -39.11
CA PRO A 200 -26.55 -5.41 -39.70
C PRO A 200 -27.98 -5.37 -39.19
N GLU A 201 -28.94 -5.67 -40.09
CA GLU A 201 -30.38 -5.57 -39.80
C GLU A 201 -30.80 -6.37 -38.57
N ASP A 202 -30.21 -7.53 -38.34
CA ASP A 202 -30.46 -8.41 -37.19
C ASP A 202 -29.94 -7.86 -35.84
N HIS A 203 -29.09 -6.84 -35.85
CA HIS A 203 -28.58 -6.16 -34.68
C HIS A 203 -29.12 -4.74 -34.49
N LEU A 204 -29.88 -4.19 -35.45
CA LEU A 204 -30.33 -2.81 -35.46
C LEU A 204 -31.27 -2.52 -34.29
N ASP A 205 -32.28 -3.35 -34.07
CA ASP A 205 -33.27 -3.19 -33.00
C ASP A 205 -32.56 -3.16 -31.62
N ARG A 206 -31.60 -4.08 -31.39
CA ARG A 206 -30.80 -4.16 -30.19
C ARG A 206 -29.92 -2.88 -30.00
N ALA A 207 -29.35 -2.37 -31.07
CA ALA A 207 -28.54 -1.15 -31.04
C ALA A 207 -29.40 0.09 -30.73
N GLU A 208 -30.59 0.21 -31.31
CA GLU A 208 -31.52 1.31 -31.03
C GLU A 208 -32.00 1.28 -29.58
N GLU A 209 -32.36 0.12 -29.04
CA GLU A 209 -32.76 -0.06 -27.66
C GLU A 209 -31.61 0.31 -26.69
N ALA A 210 -30.40 -0.19 -26.97
CA ALA A 210 -29.22 0.13 -26.16
C ALA A 210 -28.84 1.62 -26.23
N ARG A 211 -28.98 2.27 -27.40
CA ARG A 211 -28.80 3.72 -27.54
C ARG A 211 -29.82 4.50 -26.72
N ALA A 212 -31.08 4.10 -26.73
CA ALA A 212 -32.10 4.74 -25.92
C ALA A 212 -31.77 4.65 -24.42
N SER A 213 -31.35 3.47 -23.95
CA SER A 213 -30.90 3.27 -22.57
C SER A 213 -29.64 4.10 -22.22
N LEU A 214 -28.71 4.26 -23.15
CA LEU A 214 -27.54 5.12 -22.99
C LEU A 214 -27.95 6.59 -22.82
N ILE A 215 -28.84 7.08 -23.68
CA ILE A 215 -29.34 8.46 -23.60
C ILE A 215 -30.06 8.70 -22.28
N GLU A 216 -30.89 7.78 -21.82
CA GLU A 216 -31.57 7.86 -20.53
C GLU A 216 -30.56 7.95 -19.37
N ALA A 217 -29.58 7.04 -19.32
CA ALA A 217 -28.55 7.05 -18.26
C ALA A 217 -27.72 8.34 -18.24
N VAL A 218 -27.42 8.94 -19.38
CA VAL A 218 -26.68 10.21 -19.46
C VAL A 218 -27.58 11.39 -19.18
N ALA A 219 -28.86 11.37 -19.62
CA ALA A 219 -29.82 12.44 -19.35
C ALA A 219 -30.06 12.65 -17.85
N GLU A 220 -29.97 11.60 -17.02
CA GLU A 220 -30.07 11.72 -15.56
C GLU A 220 -29.00 12.66 -14.95
N THR A 221 -27.88 12.90 -15.65
CA THR A 221 -26.78 13.75 -15.20
C THR A 221 -26.81 15.18 -15.74
N SER A 222 -27.75 15.50 -16.64
CA SER A 222 -27.83 16.81 -17.34
C SER A 222 -29.27 17.30 -17.49
N ASP A 223 -29.60 18.37 -16.82
CA ASP A 223 -30.94 19.00 -16.91
C ASP A 223 -31.31 19.34 -18.36
N GLU A 224 -30.37 19.85 -19.16
CA GLU A 224 -30.59 20.22 -20.56
C GLU A 224 -30.92 19.01 -21.45
N LEU A 225 -30.17 17.91 -21.23
CA LEU A 225 -30.40 16.66 -21.98
C LEU A 225 -31.69 15.97 -21.52
N MET A 226 -32.03 16.08 -20.24
CA MET A 226 -33.25 15.55 -19.66
C MET A 226 -34.47 16.26 -20.23
N GLU A 227 -34.43 17.58 -20.38
CA GLU A 227 -35.54 18.36 -21.02
C GLU A 227 -35.77 17.92 -22.45
N LYS A 228 -34.73 17.75 -23.26
CA LYS A 228 -34.81 17.23 -24.62
C LYS A 228 -35.34 15.79 -24.68
N TYR A 229 -34.84 14.93 -23.83
CA TYR A 229 -35.26 13.51 -23.73
C TYR A 229 -36.76 13.42 -23.40
N LEU A 230 -37.22 14.14 -22.39
CA LEU A 230 -38.65 14.17 -22.02
C LEU A 230 -39.53 14.91 -23.05
N GLY A 231 -38.96 15.82 -23.79
CA GLY A 231 -39.63 16.55 -24.87
C GLY A 231 -39.68 15.80 -26.20
N ASP A 232 -39.12 14.60 -26.28
CA ASP A 232 -39.00 13.80 -27.52
C ASP A 232 -38.28 14.57 -28.66
N GLU A 233 -37.32 15.45 -28.25
CA GLU A 233 -36.48 16.20 -29.16
C GLU A 233 -35.29 15.41 -29.64
N GLU A 234 -34.86 15.61 -30.88
CA GLU A 234 -33.68 14.93 -31.43
C GLU A 234 -32.41 15.39 -30.73
N ILE A 235 -31.63 14.43 -30.17
CA ILE A 235 -30.31 14.63 -29.56
C ILE A 235 -29.25 14.32 -30.60
N SER A 236 -28.47 15.33 -30.99
CA SER A 236 -27.38 15.16 -31.94
C SER A 236 -26.21 14.35 -31.36
N VAL A 237 -25.40 13.74 -32.23
CA VAL A 237 -24.19 13.03 -31.84
C VAL A 237 -23.23 13.90 -31.05
N SER A 238 -23.08 15.17 -31.43
CA SER A 238 -22.17 16.10 -30.72
C SER A 238 -22.68 16.44 -29.30
N GLU A 239 -23.98 16.63 -29.13
CA GLU A 239 -24.59 16.87 -27.82
C GLU A 239 -24.46 15.62 -26.91
N LEU A 240 -24.67 14.44 -27.48
CA LEU A 240 -24.51 13.20 -26.72
C LEU A 240 -23.05 12.96 -26.31
N LYS A 241 -22.09 13.19 -27.21
CA LYS A 241 -20.65 13.11 -26.89
C LYS A 241 -20.24 14.06 -25.78
N GLU A 242 -20.69 15.32 -25.86
CA GLU A 242 -20.40 16.34 -24.85
C GLU A 242 -21.01 15.98 -23.49
N ALA A 243 -22.27 15.51 -23.49
CA ALA A 243 -22.94 15.09 -22.25
C ALA A 243 -22.24 13.86 -21.61
N ILE A 244 -21.87 12.86 -22.39
CA ILE A 244 -21.08 11.70 -21.92
C ILE A 244 -19.75 12.16 -21.33
N ARG A 245 -19.05 13.09 -22.01
CA ARG A 245 -17.77 13.63 -21.54
C ARG A 245 -17.93 14.36 -20.20
N GLN A 246 -18.93 15.23 -20.07
CA GLN A 246 -19.19 15.98 -18.84
C GLN A 246 -19.55 15.05 -17.69
N ALA A 247 -20.48 14.12 -17.91
CA ALA A 247 -20.89 13.15 -16.90
C ALA A 247 -19.73 12.24 -16.46
N THR A 248 -18.88 11.81 -17.40
CA THR A 248 -17.69 11.01 -17.11
C THR A 248 -16.67 11.82 -16.31
N THR A 249 -16.40 13.07 -16.70
CA THR A 249 -15.47 13.98 -16.02
C THR A 249 -15.92 14.28 -14.59
N ASN A 250 -17.21 14.40 -14.36
CA ASN A 250 -17.80 14.62 -13.04
C ASN A 250 -17.89 13.34 -12.18
N VAL A 251 -17.50 12.18 -12.72
CA VAL A 251 -17.59 10.87 -12.04
C VAL A 251 -19.06 10.47 -11.75
N GLU A 252 -19.97 10.88 -12.59
CA GLU A 252 -21.41 10.59 -12.49
C GLU A 252 -21.86 9.49 -13.44
N PHE A 253 -21.07 9.22 -14.48
CA PHE A 253 -21.33 8.23 -15.50
C PHE A 253 -20.05 7.50 -15.94
N TYR A 254 -20.16 6.24 -16.33
CA TYR A 254 -19.03 5.39 -16.76
C TYR A 254 -19.33 4.71 -18.10
N PRO A 255 -18.75 5.20 -19.21
CA PRO A 255 -18.89 4.57 -20.52
C PRO A 255 -18.29 3.18 -20.56
N VAL A 256 -19.02 2.19 -21.09
CA VAL A 256 -18.55 0.82 -21.22
C VAL A 256 -18.32 0.46 -22.68
N LEU A 257 -17.10 -0.04 -22.95
CA LEU A 257 -16.62 -0.49 -24.26
C LEU A 257 -16.36 -1.99 -24.24
N CYS A 258 -16.19 -2.57 -25.42
CA CYS A 258 -15.88 -3.99 -25.57
C CYS A 258 -14.73 -4.23 -26.54
N GLY A 259 -14.03 -5.37 -26.37
CA GLY A 259 -12.98 -5.77 -27.27
C GLY A 259 -12.20 -7.00 -26.82
N THR A 260 -11.14 -7.28 -27.53
CA THR A 260 -10.15 -8.30 -27.18
C THR A 260 -8.76 -7.81 -27.57
N ALA A 261 -7.98 -7.42 -26.56
CA ALA A 261 -6.61 -6.97 -26.77
C ALA A 261 -5.75 -8.09 -27.37
N PHE A 262 -5.94 -9.34 -26.96
CA PHE A 262 -5.20 -10.50 -27.47
C PHE A 262 -5.43 -10.74 -28.99
N LYS A 263 -6.65 -10.58 -29.45
CA LYS A 263 -7.04 -10.71 -30.86
C LYS A 263 -6.98 -9.37 -31.63
N ASN A 264 -6.42 -8.32 -31.01
CA ASN A 264 -6.19 -7.03 -31.65
C ASN A 264 -7.48 -6.30 -32.10
N LYS A 265 -8.59 -6.44 -31.38
CA LYS A 265 -9.88 -5.81 -31.70
C LYS A 265 -10.35 -4.87 -30.57
N GLY A 266 -10.78 -3.66 -30.89
CA GLY A 266 -11.40 -2.72 -29.99
C GLY A 266 -10.43 -1.75 -29.31
N VAL A 267 -9.12 -1.92 -29.36
CA VAL A 267 -8.16 -1.06 -28.65
C VAL A 267 -8.07 0.34 -29.27
N GLN A 268 -8.14 0.46 -30.58
CA GLN A 268 -8.16 1.79 -31.25
C GLN A 268 -9.42 2.57 -30.86
N LEU A 269 -10.60 1.92 -30.90
CA LEU A 269 -11.86 2.54 -30.48
C LEU A 269 -11.85 2.93 -29.00
N MET A 270 -11.14 2.17 -28.16
CA MET A 270 -10.91 2.55 -26.75
C MET A 270 -10.00 3.79 -26.66
N LEU A 271 -8.98 3.91 -27.50
CA LEU A 271 -8.14 5.14 -27.55
C LEU A 271 -8.93 6.36 -28.01
N ASP A 272 -9.83 6.19 -28.97
CA ASP A 272 -10.75 7.25 -29.40
C ASP A 272 -11.66 7.69 -28.24
N ALA A 273 -12.20 6.73 -27.49
CA ALA A 273 -13.01 7.01 -26.30
C ALA A 273 -12.20 7.69 -25.16
N VAL A 274 -10.93 7.37 -25.00
CA VAL A 274 -10.02 8.09 -24.08
C VAL A 274 -9.92 9.57 -24.46
N ILE A 275 -9.80 9.88 -25.74
CA ILE A 275 -9.72 11.26 -26.23
C ILE A 275 -11.06 11.96 -26.08
N ASP A 276 -12.16 11.30 -26.47
CA ASP A 276 -13.48 11.88 -26.50
C ASP A 276 -14.06 12.12 -25.09
N TYR A 277 -13.88 11.18 -24.15
CA TYR A 277 -14.62 11.15 -22.90
C TYR A 277 -13.78 11.37 -21.64
N LEU A 278 -12.46 11.07 -21.64
CA LEU A 278 -11.63 11.36 -20.48
C LEU A 278 -11.12 12.82 -20.49
N PRO A 279 -10.97 13.43 -19.30
CA PRO A 279 -10.59 14.83 -19.20
C PRO A 279 -9.13 15.10 -19.58
N SER A 280 -8.88 16.34 -19.99
CA SER A 280 -7.57 16.96 -20.03
C SER A 280 -7.19 17.54 -18.67
N PRO A 281 -5.93 17.94 -18.43
CA PRO A 281 -5.55 18.64 -17.20
C PRO A 281 -6.30 19.96 -16.94
N LEU A 282 -7.00 20.52 -17.94
CA LEU A 282 -7.83 21.72 -17.79
C LEU A 282 -9.25 21.41 -17.29
N ASP A 283 -9.74 20.20 -17.54
CA ASP A 283 -11.11 19.79 -17.23
C ASP A 283 -11.25 19.26 -15.79
N VAL A 284 -10.14 18.82 -15.18
CA VAL A 284 -10.12 18.31 -13.81
C VAL A 284 -10.07 19.45 -12.80
N LYS A 285 -10.59 19.20 -11.59
CA LYS A 285 -10.49 20.18 -10.50
C LYS A 285 -9.04 20.51 -10.22
N PRO A 286 -8.68 21.82 -10.09
CA PRO A 286 -7.33 22.20 -9.72
C PRO A 286 -6.94 21.58 -8.38
N ILE A 287 -5.67 21.20 -8.23
CA ILE A 287 -5.19 20.67 -6.96
C ILE A 287 -5.08 21.80 -5.93
N ILE A 288 -5.57 21.53 -4.73
CA ILE A 288 -5.47 22.43 -3.59
C ILE A 288 -4.29 21.99 -2.75
N GLY A 289 -3.43 22.92 -2.38
CA GLY A 289 -2.37 22.76 -1.42
C GLY A 289 -2.48 23.81 -0.32
N HIS A 290 -1.50 23.87 0.54
CA HIS A 290 -1.40 24.87 1.61
C HIS A 290 0.00 25.49 1.63
N ARG A 291 0.17 26.63 2.29
CA ARG A 291 1.48 27.22 2.48
C ARG A 291 2.28 26.43 3.55
N ALA A 292 3.54 26.14 3.28
CA ALA A 292 4.44 25.54 4.27
C ALA A 292 4.61 26.45 5.51
N SER A 293 4.56 27.77 5.30
CA SER A 293 4.65 28.77 6.35
C SER A 293 3.35 28.98 7.14
N ASN A 294 2.19 28.64 6.56
CA ASN A 294 0.85 28.77 7.15
C ASN A 294 -0.08 27.68 6.65
N PRO A 295 -0.21 26.53 7.34
CA PRO A 295 -1.04 25.41 6.91
C PRO A 295 -2.54 25.71 6.74
N GLU A 296 -3.04 26.77 7.34
CA GLU A 296 -4.44 27.19 7.20
C GLU A 296 -4.72 28.00 5.90
N GLU A 297 -3.66 28.40 5.17
CA GLU A 297 -3.78 29.17 3.94
C GLU A 297 -3.78 28.21 2.73
N GLU A 298 -4.95 28.00 2.15
CA GLU A 298 -5.11 27.22 0.94
C GLU A 298 -4.54 27.94 -0.28
N VAL A 299 -3.84 27.21 -1.13
CA VAL A 299 -3.27 27.68 -2.39
C VAL A 299 -3.68 26.74 -3.50
N ILE A 300 -4.20 27.30 -4.60
CA ILE A 300 -4.66 26.54 -5.75
C ILE A 300 -3.56 26.50 -6.81
N ALA A 301 -3.11 25.30 -7.20
CA ALA A 301 -2.23 25.11 -8.33
C ALA A 301 -3.08 24.86 -9.59
N LYS A 302 -3.12 25.87 -10.48
CA LYS A 302 -3.86 25.79 -11.76
C LYS A 302 -2.95 25.27 -12.86
N ALA A 303 -3.53 24.51 -13.79
CA ALA A 303 -2.84 24.03 -14.98
C ALA A 303 -2.58 25.20 -15.96
N ASP A 304 -1.48 25.92 -15.74
CA ASP A 304 -1.04 27.08 -16.52
C ASP A 304 0.49 27.13 -16.56
N ASP A 305 1.07 27.14 -17.76
CA ASP A 305 2.53 27.17 -17.96
C ASP A 305 3.17 28.47 -17.47
N SER A 306 2.40 29.56 -17.38
CA SER A 306 2.86 30.88 -16.91
C SER A 306 2.79 31.04 -15.38
N ALA A 307 2.14 30.15 -14.69
CA ALA A 307 2.02 30.15 -13.24
C ALA A 307 3.33 29.76 -12.55
N GLU A 308 3.41 29.93 -11.24
CA GLU A 308 4.54 29.44 -10.44
C GLU A 308 4.59 27.92 -10.45
N PHE A 309 5.80 27.39 -10.56
CA PHE A 309 6.01 25.94 -10.63
C PHE A 309 5.59 25.24 -9.35
N ALA A 310 4.78 24.19 -9.52
CA ALA A 310 4.43 23.23 -8.48
C ALA A 310 4.23 21.84 -9.09
N ALA A 311 4.87 20.84 -8.49
CA ALA A 311 4.80 19.45 -8.91
C ALA A 311 4.80 18.50 -7.70
N LEU A 312 4.21 17.34 -7.87
CA LEU A 312 4.18 16.28 -6.86
C LEU A 312 5.07 15.12 -7.30
N ALA A 313 6.04 14.74 -6.47
CA ALA A 313 6.84 13.56 -6.65
C ALA A 313 6.03 12.34 -6.19
N PHE A 314 5.66 11.45 -7.11
CA PHE A 314 4.77 10.32 -6.80
C PHE A 314 5.47 8.96 -6.79
N LYS A 315 6.68 8.87 -7.33
CA LYS A 315 7.45 7.63 -7.37
C LYS A 315 8.95 7.89 -7.36
N VAL A 316 9.66 7.09 -6.59
CA VAL A 316 11.13 7.03 -6.58
C VAL A 316 11.56 5.68 -7.12
N MET A 317 12.57 5.66 -7.95
CA MET A 317 13.19 4.45 -8.48
C MET A 317 14.71 4.58 -8.45
N THR A 318 15.39 3.52 -8.06
CA THR A 318 16.86 3.46 -8.13
C THR A 318 17.29 2.75 -9.42
N ASP A 319 18.00 3.46 -10.26
CA ASP A 319 18.53 2.95 -11.50
C ASP A 319 20.03 2.69 -11.38
N PRO A 320 20.55 1.53 -11.86
CA PRO A 320 21.97 1.20 -11.73
C PRO A 320 22.92 2.18 -12.43
N TYR A 321 22.47 2.87 -13.49
CA TYR A 321 23.30 3.72 -14.34
C TYR A 321 23.17 5.21 -14.04
N VAL A 322 21.96 5.67 -13.72
CA VAL A 322 21.70 7.10 -13.50
C VAL A 322 21.44 7.45 -12.03
N GLY A 323 21.34 6.45 -11.17
CA GLY A 323 21.09 6.62 -9.76
C GLY A 323 19.60 6.84 -9.46
N LYS A 324 19.29 7.77 -8.54
CA LYS A 324 17.90 8.05 -8.10
C LYS A 324 17.13 8.79 -9.19
N LEU A 325 16.02 8.20 -9.63
CA LEU A 325 15.02 8.75 -10.53
C LEU A 325 13.79 9.14 -9.73
N ILE A 326 13.37 10.39 -9.88
CA ILE A 326 12.16 10.92 -9.24
C ILE A 326 11.10 11.16 -10.32
N PHE A 327 10.02 10.40 -10.29
CA PHE A 327 8.86 10.62 -11.14
C PHE A 327 7.95 11.66 -10.49
N PHE A 328 7.54 12.64 -11.26
CA PHE A 328 6.69 13.71 -10.77
C PHE A 328 5.66 14.14 -11.81
N ARG A 329 4.57 14.68 -11.31
CA ARG A 329 3.56 15.37 -12.12
C ARG A 329 3.63 16.87 -11.88
N VAL A 330 3.65 17.64 -12.96
CA VAL A 330 3.58 19.10 -12.93
C VAL A 330 2.11 19.53 -12.89
N TYR A 331 1.72 20.26 -11.86
CA TYR A 331 0.37 20.81 -11.73
C TYR A 331 0.28 22.26 -12.19
N SER A 332 1.33 23.04 -12.04
CA SER A 332 1.40 24.42 -12.51
C SER A 332 2.82 24.81 -12.91
N GLY A 333 2.93 25.78 -13.80
CA GLY A 333 4.20 26.36 -14.22
C GLY A 333 5.06 25.43 -15.09
N THR A 334 6.33 25.79 -15.20
CA THR A 334 7.33 25.07 -15.98
C THR A 334 8.63 24.91 -15.23
N MET A 335 9.40 23.87 -15.55
CA MET A 335 10.71 23.62 -14.98
C MET A 335 11.70 23.21 -16.08
N THR A 336 12.92 23.72 -16.02
CA THR A 336 13.97 23.43 -16.99
C THR A 336 15.09 22.56 -16.40
N SER A 337 15.71 21.75 -17.24
CA SER A 337 16.91 20.99 -16.89
C SER A 337 18.02 21.93 -16.41
N GLY A 338 18.75 21.54 -15.38
CA GLY A 338 19.82 22.33 -14.75
C GLY A 338 19.36 23.43 -13.80
N SER A 339 18.05 23.71 -13.67
CA SER A 339 17.48 24.69 -12.74
C SER A 339 17.48 24.20 -11.29
N TYR A 340 17.10 25.10 -10.39
CA TYR A 340 16.89 24.78 -8.98
C TYR A 340 15.40 24.76 -8.66
N VAL A 341 15.03 23.85 -7.78
CA VAL A 341 13.71 23.73 -7.19
C VAL A 341 13.81 23.69 -5.67
N LYS A 342 12.71 24.04 -5.00
CA LYS A 342 12.56 23.85 -3.57
C LYS A 342 11.68 22.61 -3.32
N ASN A 343 12.18 21.67 -2.56
CA ASN A 343 11.36 20.65 -1.93
C ASN A 343 10.70 21.30 -0.72
N SER A 344 9.46 21.71 -0.86
CA SER A 344 8.74 22.47 0.19
C SER A 344 8.36 21.59 1.37
N THR A 345 8.14 20.30 1.17
CA THR A 345 7.84 19.33 2.24
C THR A 345 9.00 19.22 3.23
N LYS A 346 10.24 19.20 2.71
CA LYS A 346 11.46 19.07 3.53
C LYS A 346 12.20 20.41 3.76
N GLY A 347 11.72 21.49 3.14
CA GLY A 347 12.36 22.81 3.24
C GLY A 347 13.75 22.90 2.57
N LYS A 348 14.10 22.01 1.65
CA LYS A 348 15.41 21.91 1.03
C LYS A 348 15.40 22.42 -0.42
N ARG A 349 16.51 23.07 -0.80
CA ARG A 349 16.77 23.47 -2.19
C ARG A 349 17.58 22.39 -2.88
N GLU A 350 17.09 21.95 -4.05
CA GLU A 350 17.74 20.91 -4.84
C GLU A 350 17.98 21.36 -6.29
N ARG A 351 19.00 20.78 -6.92
CA ARG A 351 19.30 21.04 -8.33
C ARG A 351 18.76 19.92 -9.19
N VAL A 352 17.95 20.27 -10.17
CA VAL A 352 17.50 19.35 -11.23
C VAL A 352 18.68 19.10 -12.17
N GLY A 353 19.16 17.88 -12.24
CA GLY A 353 20.25 17.50 -13.13
C GLY A 353 19.76 17.39 -14.57
N ARG A 354 19.01 16.33 -14.85
CA ARG A 354 18.41 16.04 -16.16
C ARG A 354 16.92 15.80 -15.99
N LEU A 355 16.16 16.15 -17.03
CA LEU A 355 14.75 15.82 -17.17
C LEU A 355 14.60 14.73 -18.21
N LEU A 356 13.78 13.74 -17.91
CA LEU A 356 13.59 12.57 -18.77
C LEU A 356 12.09 12.37 -19.03
N GLN A 357 11.77 12.16 -20.29
CA GLN A 357 10.51 11.59 -20.71
C GLN A 357 10.67 10.08 -20.80
N MET A 358 9.76 9.37 -20.17
CA MET A 358 9.80 7.91 -20.16
C MET A 358 8.96 7.33 -21.30
N HIS A 359 9.50 6.32 -21.94
CA HIS A 359 8.86 5.55 -22.99
C HIS A 359 9.08 4.05 -22.71
N ALA A 360 8.30 3.51 -21.76
CA ALA A 360 8.52 2.17 -21.23
C ALA A 360 9.97 1.97 -20.75
N ASN A 361 10.78 1.17 -21.47
CA ASN A 361 12.19 0.90 -21.15
C ASN A 361 13.16 1.94 -21.68
N SER A 362 12.73 2.87 -22.53
CA SER A 362 13.59 3.89 -23.10
C SER A 362 13.40 5.24 -22.42
N ARG A 363 14.45 6.06 -22.47
CA ARG A 363 14.48 7.39 -21.84
C ARG A 363 14.89 8.42 -22.88
N GLN A 364 14.13 9.49 -22.98
CA GLN A 364 14.46 10.62 -23.81
C GLN A 364 14.76 11.82 -22.91
N GLU A 365 15.93 12.43 -23.08
CA GLU A 365 16.23 13.70 -22.40
C GLU A 365 15.39 14.83 -22.99
N ILE A 366 14.83 15.64 -22.10
CA ILE A 366 14.03 16.81 -22.44
C ILE A 366 14.55 18.03 -21.69
N ASP A 367 14.45 19.21 -22.30
CA ASP A 367 14.97 20.44 -21.70
C ASP A 367 14.00 21.06 -20.71
N THR A 368 12.68 20.93 -20.95
CA THR A 368 11.63 21.62 -20.20
C THR A 368 10.43 20.70 -20.00
N VAL A 369 9.86 20.73 -18.83
CA VAL A 369 8.52 20.17 -18.51
C VAL A 369 7.52 21.27 -18.29
N TYR A 370 6.29 21.01 -18.65
CA TYR A 370 5.18 21.96 -18.64
C TYR A 370 4.07 21.50 -17.71
N SER A 371 3.16 22.40 -17.37
CA SER A 371 1.94 22.08 -16.63
C SER A 371 1.20 20.88 -17.26
N GLY A 372 0.73 19.94 -16.44
CA GLY A 372 0.08 18.70 -16.90
C GLY A 372 1.01 17.59 -17.34
N ASP A 373 2.33 17.82 -17.40
CA ASP A 373 3.29 16.78 -17.79
C ASP A 373 3.56 15.79 -16.65
N ILE A 374 3.83 14.54 -17.06
CA ILE A 374 4.42 13.49 -16.22
C ILE A 374 5.81 13.22 -16.75
N ALA A 375 6.82 13.36 -15.91
CA ALA A 375 8.23 13.19 -16.28
C ALA A 375 9.06 12.63 -15.12
N ALA A 376 10.33 12.35 -15.38
CA ALA A 376 11.28 11.97 -14.35
C ALA A 376 12.45 12.96 -14.29
N ALA A 377 13.01 13.14 -13.09
CA ALA A 377 14.19 13.96 -12.85
C ALA A 377 15.32 13.15 -12.24
N VAL A 378 16.55 13.47 -12.65
CA VAL A 378 17.79 12.97 -12.06
C VAL A 378 18.46 14.12 -11.31
N GLY A 379 19.08 13.82 -10.18
CA GLY A 379 19.86 14.80 -9.41
C GLY A 379 19.18 15.30 -8.14
N LEU A 380 17.90 14.98 -7.93
CA LEU A 380 17.17 15.25 -6.70
C LEU A 380 17.54 14.20 -5.64
N LYS A 381 18.33 14.61 -4.64
CA LYS A 381 18.92 13.67 -3.66
C LYS A 381 18.00 13.43 -2.45
N ASP A 382 17.37 14.49 -1.99
CA ASP A 382 16.57 14.51 -0.76
C ASP A 382 15.08 14.24 -1.02
N THR A 383 14.63 14.42 -2.27
CA THR A 383 13.23 14.23 -2.66
C THR A 383 12.81 12.76 -2.56
N GLY A 384 11.68 12.50 -1.88
CA GLY A 384 11.03 11.21 -1.72
C GLY A 384 9.64 11.18 -2.36
N THR A 385 8.97 10.04 -2.26
CA THR A 385 7.58 9.88 -2.69
C THR A 385 6.66 10.72 -1.80
N GLY A 386 5.73 11.47 -2.40
CA GLY A 386 4.82 12.37 -1.70
C GLY A 386 5.37 13.80 -1.48
N ASP A 387 6.65 14.05 -1.77
CA ASP A 387 7.21 15.38 -1.62
C ASP A 387 6.72 16.34 -2.71
N THR A 388 6.50 17.59 -2.33
CA THR A 388 6.17 18.67 -3.25
C THR A 388 7.42 19.40 -3.73
N LEU A 389 7.55 19.57 -5.02
CA LEU A 389 8.58 20.38 -5.68
C LEU A 389 7.94 21.68 -6.17
N CYS A 390 8.53 22.81 -5.83
CA CYS A 390 8.03 24.10 -6.24
C CYS A 390 9.15 25.07 -6.66
N GLY A 391 8.75 26.22 -7.22
CA GLY A 391 9.68 27.31 -7.52
C GLY A 391 10.35 27.83 -6.24
N GLU A 392 11.58 28.36 -6.35
CA GLU A 392 12.38 28.78 -5.19
C GLU A 392 11.68 29.81 -4.28
N LYS A 393 10.78 30.62 -4.85
CA LYS A 393 10.01 31.66 -4.14
C LYS A 393 8.65 31.16 -3.67
N ASN A 394 8.20 30.03 -4.16
CA ASN A 394 6.95 29.41 -3.77
C ASN A 394 7.18 28.53 -2.54
N ASP A 395 6.17 28.41 -1.69
CA ASP A 395 6.20 27.56 -0.50
C ASP A 395 4.95 26.68 -0.38
N ILE A 396 4.34 26.38 -1.52
CA ILE A 396 3.18 25.48 -1.57
C ILE A 396 3.58 24.05 -1.19
N ILE A 397 2.78 23.44 -0.35
CA ILE A 397 2.76 21.99 -0.13
C ILE A 397 1.44 21.49 -0.70
N LEU A 398 1.52 20.62 -1.69
CA LEU A 398 0.38 19.90 -2.21
C LEU A 398 -0.03 18.85 -1.16
N GLU A 399 -1.28 18.40 -1.22
CA GLU A 399 -1.78 17.39 -0.31
C GLU A 399 -0.85 16.17 -0.27
N SER A 400 -0.46 15.75 0.93
CA SER A 400 0.43 14.61 1.13
C SER A 400 -0.29 13.30 0.80
N MET A 401 0.46 12.33 0.28
CA MET A 401 -0.02 10.96 0.12
C MET A 401 0.04 10.27 1.48
N GLU A 402 -1.06 9.64 1.88
CA GLU A 402 -1.10 8.75 3.03
C GLU A 402 -0.82 7.32 2.56
N PHE A 403 0.04 6.61 3.25
CA PHE A 403 0.37 5.24 2.93
C PHE A 403 -0.10 4.32 4.05
N PRO A 404 -0.67 3.15 3.70
CA PRO A 404 -1.09 2.18 4.71
C PRO A 404 0.12 1.59 5.45
N GLU A 405 -0.07 1.31 6.72
CA GLU A 405 0.93 0.62 7.53
C GLU A 405 1.12 -0.82 7.08
N PRO A 406 2.34 -1.37 7.18
CA PRO A 406 2.62 -2.76 6.86
C PRO A 406 1.75 -3.75 7.65
N VAL A 407 1.25 -4.76 6.96
CA VAL A 407 0.39 -5.80 7.58
C VAL A 407 1.11 -7.12 7.84
N ILE A 408 2.25 -7.35 7.20
CA ILE A 408 3.09 -8.54 7.41
C ILE A 408 4.49 -8.13 7.81
N HIS A 409 5.07 -8.87 8.75
CA HIS A 409 6.42 -8.64 9.24
C HIS A 409 7.24 -9.92 9.17
N LEU A 410 8.50 -9.80 8.76
CA LEU A 410 9.48 -10.88 8.71
C LEU A 410 10.78 -10.42 9.37
N SER A 411 11.53 -11.36 9.95
CA SER A 411 12.90 -11.12 10.39
C SER A 411 13.87 -11.42 9.25
N VAL A 412 14.92 -10.61 9.14
CA VAL A 412 15.99 -10.79 8.13
C VAL A 412 17.32 -10.79 8.84
N GLU A 413 18.10 -11.86 8.63
CA GLU A 413 19.41 -12.03 9.24
C GLU A 413 20.48 -12.17 8.15
N PRO A 414 21.51 -11.31 8.11
CA PRO A 414 22.60 -11.44 7.14
C PRO A 414 23.44 -12.68 7.45
N LYS A 415 23.88 -13.40 6.41
CA LYS A 415 24.71 -14.60 6.58
C LYS A 415 26.16 -14.30 6.98
N SER A 416 26.63 -13.07 6.71
CA SER A 416 27.98 -12.63 7.04
C SER A 416 28.01 -11.16 7.44
N LYS A 417 29.12 -10.74 8.07
CA LYS A 417 29.33 -9.31 8.40
C LYS A 417 29.40 -8.42 7.16
N ALA A 418 29.91 -8.91 6.05
CA ALA A 418 29.93 -8.19 4.79
C ALA A 418 28.52 -8.02 4.20
N ASP A 419 27.63 -8.99 4.40
CA ASP A 419 26.23 -8.92 4.01
C ASP A 419 25.44 -7.95 4.87
N GLN A 420 25.81 -7.74 6.13
CA GLN A 420 25.17 -6.78 7.02
C GLN A 420 25.27 -5.35 6.49
N ASP A 421 26.46 -4.93 6.04
CA ASP A 421 26.67 -3.58 5.49
C ASP A 421 25.88 -3.40 4.21
N LYS A 422 25.89 -4.42 3.32
CA LYS A 422 25.10 -4.39 2.09
C LYS A 422 23.59 -4.38 2.38
N MET A 423 23.13 -5.16 3.36
CA MET A 423 21.74 -5.24 3.77
C MET A 423 21.25 -3.89 4.27
N THR A 424 22.01 -3.21 5.13
CA THR A 424 21.66 -1.87 5.62
C THR A 424 21.49 -0.88 4.47
N GLN A 425 22.40 -0.88 3.50
CA GLN A 425 22.29 -0.01 2.32
C GLN A 425 21.10 -0.38 1.42
N ALA A 426 20.85 -1.67 1.24
CA ALA A 426 19.71 -2.15 0.45
C ALA A 426 18.37 -1.75 1.08
N LEU A 427 18.23 -1.94 2.39
CA LEU A 427 17.01 -1.58 3.13
C LEU A 427 16.69 -0.10 3.05
N VAL A 428 17.70 0.78 3.20
CA VAL A 428 17.52 2.22 3.05
C VAL A 428 17.01 2.58 1.66
N LYS A 429 17.61 2.01 0.60
CA LYS A 429 17.18 2.27 -0.78
C LYS A 429 15.77 1.75 -1.06
N LEU A 430 15.44 0.56 -0.58
CA LEU A 430 14.11 -0.03 -0.75
C LEU A 430 13.04 0.79 -0.03
N GLN A 431 13.31 1.32 1.17
CA GLN A 431 12.42 2.23 1.89
C GLN A 431 12.26 3.60 1.19
N GLU A 432 13.29 4.08 0.49
CA GLU A 432 13.17 5.28 -0.33
C GLU A 432 12.28 5.08 -1.57
N GLU A 433 12.30 3.88 -2.16
CA GLU A 433 11.50 3.53 -3.33
C GLU A 433 10.03 3.23 -2.96
N ASP A 434 9.84 2.54 -1.85
CA ASP A 434 8.54 2.07 -1.40
C ASP A 434 8.22 2.54 0.02
N PRO A 435 7.38 3.57 0.18
CA PRO A 435 6.99 4.08 1.49
C PRO A 435 6.13 3.11 2.32
N THR A 436 5.60 2.03 1.74
CA THR A 436 4.88 0.97 2.47
C THR A 436 5.79 -0.14 2.97
N PHE A 437 7.07 -0.10 2.58
CA PHE A 437 8.10 -0.99 3.10
C PHE A 437 8.80 -0.35 4.28
N HIS A 438 8.71 -0.96 5.44
CA HIS A 438 9.39 -0.51 6.64
C HIS A 438 10.47 -1.51 7.06
N ALA A 439 11.61 -1.01 7.50
CA ALA A 439 12.66 -1.82 8.07
C ALA A 439 13.21 -1.13 9.33
N HIS A 440 13.29 -1.86 10.41
CA HIS A 440 13.85 -1.38 11.67
C HIS A 440 14.56 -2.51 12.41
N THR A 441 15.43 -2.14 13.34
CA THR A 441 16.00 -3.11 14.27
C THR A 441 15.15 -3.12 15.53
N ASP A 442 14.64 -4.29 15.89
CA ASP A 442 13.92 -4.48 17.14
C ASP A 442 14.91 -4.35 18.31
N GLU A 443 14.64 -3.43 19.22
CA GLU A 443 15.57 -3.11 20.31
C GLU A 443 15.68 -4.23 21.35
N GLU A 444 14.64 -5.07 21.48
CA GLU A 444 14.59 -6.14 22.47
C GLU A 444 15.24 -7.43 21.97
N THR A 445 14.98 -7.78 20.70
CA THR A 445 15.49 -9.03 20.11
C THR A 445 16.78 -8.83 19.32
N GLY A 446 17.09 -7.59 18.95
CA GLY A 446 18.22 -7.26 18.08
C GLY A 446 18.04 -7.69 16.63
N GLN A 447 16.88 -8.24 16.27
CA GLN A 447 16.58 -8.66 14.90
C GLN A 447 16.27 -7.46 14.00
N VAL A 448 16.66 -7.56 12.75
CA VAL A 448 16.17 -6.64 11.72
C VAL A 448 14.80 -7.16 11.24
N ILE A 449 13.77 -6.37 11.47
CA ILE A 449 12.40 -6.67 11.08
C ILE A 449 12.08 -5.86 9.84
N ILE A 450 11.53 -6.52 8.83
CA ILE A 450 10.98 -5.90 7.62
C ILE A 450 9.47 -6.05 7.62
N GLY A 451 8.77 -4.99 7.26
CA GLY A 451 7.32 -4.94 7.17
C GLY A 451 6.86 -4.59 5.76
N GLY A 452 5.78 -5.18 5.31
CA GLY A 452 5.21 -4.94 3.99
C GLY A 452 3.72 -5.27 3.90
N MET A 453 3.13 -5.03 2.72
CA MET A 453 1.70 -5.14 2.47
C MET A 453 1.20 -6.58 2.25
N GLY A 454 2.10 -7.53 2.05
CA GLY A 454 1.75 -8.92 1.83
C GLY A 454 2.97 -9.81 1.61
N GLU A 455 2.74 -11.13 1.54
CA GLU A 455 3.80 -12.12 1.37
C GLU A 455 4.53 -11.92 0.04
N LEU A 456 3.79 -11.73 -1.04
CA LEU A 456 4.37 -11.49 -2.37
C LEU A 456 5.20 -10.21 -2.39
N HIS A 457 4.73 -9.14 -1.74
CA HIS A 457 5.47 -7.89 -1.62
C HIS A 457 6.82 -8.10 -0.94
N LEU A 458 6.85 -8.74 0.23
CA LEU A 458 8.10 -9.02 0.96
C LEU A 458 9.01 -10.00 0.22
N ASP A 459 8.46 -11.03 -0.43
CA ASP A 459 9.21 -11.97 -1.26
C ASP A 459 9.98 -11.27 -2.38
N ILE A 460 9.33 -10.34 -3.07
CA ILE A 460 9.95 -9.57 -4.14
C ILE A 460 11.06 -8.67 -3.61
N LEU A 461 10.84 -8.01 -2.47
CA LEU A 461 11.86 -7.15 -1.86
C LEU A 461 13.07 -7.97 -1.38
N VAL A 462 12.85 -9.14 -0.80
CA VAL A 462 13.92 -10.08 -0.43
C VAL A 462 14.67 -10.59 -1.67
N ASP A 463 13.96 -10.94 -2.74
CA ASP A 463 14.60 -11.35 -4.00
C ASP A 463 15.43 -10.21 -4.60
N ARG A 464 14.93 -8.97 -4.58
CA ARG A 464 15.69 -7.79 -4.97
C ARG A 464 16.94 -7.57 -4.10
N MET A 465 16.85 -7.76 -2.78
CA MET A 465 18.03 -7.71 -1.91
C MET A 465 19.09 -8.71 -2.35
N LYS A 466 18.69 -9.93 -2.71
CA LYS A 466 19.60 -10.98 -3.14
C LYS A 466 20.17 -10.74 -4.55
N LYS A 467 19.32 -10.46 -5.54
CA LYS A 467 19.71 -10.37 -6.96
C LYS A 467 20.34 -9.01 -7.32
N VAL A 468 19.75 -7.90 -6.85
CA VAL A 468 20.18 -6.55 -7.22
C VAL A 468 21.28 -6.01 -6.30
N PHE A 469 21.12 -6.23 -4.98
CA PHE A 469 22.05 -5.71 -3.97
C PHE A 469 23.11 -6.72 -3.53
N ASN A 470 23.05 -7.97 -4.00
CA ASN A 470 23.95 -9.06 -3.65
C ASN A 470 24.07 -9.29 -2.13
N VAL A 471 22.93 -9.31 -1.44
CA VAL A 471 22.80 -9.56 0.00
C VAL A 471 22.42 -11.01 0.22
N GLU A 472 23.26 -11.78 0.91
CA GLU A 472 22.91 -13.11 1.38
C GLU A 472 22.29 -13.03 2.78
N CYS A 473 21.01 -13.39 2.89
CA CYS A 473 20.25 -13.34 4.15
C CYS A 473 19.35 -14.56 4.35
N ASN A 474 19.09 -14.87 5.61
CA ASN A 474 18.02 -15.78 6.04
C ASN A 474 16.78 -14.95 6.37
N VAL A 475 15.61 -15.50 6.07
CA VAL A 475 14.31 -14.89 6.34
C VAL A 475 13.50 -15.81 7.23
N GLY A 476 12.83 -15.25 8.23
CA GLY A 476 12.02 -16.03 9.18
C GLY A 476 10.92 -15.19 9.82
N ALA A 477 10.11 -15.82 10.68
CA ALA A 477 9.15 -15.11 11.49
C ALA A 477 9.85 -14.29 12.57
N PRO A 478 9.35 -13.08 12.92
CA PRO A 478 9.88 -12.30 14.03
C PRO A 478 9.76 -13.06 15.35
N MET A 479 10.68 -12.82 16.28
CA MET A 479 10.53 -13.32 17.63
C MET A 479 9.44 -12.52 18.37
N VAL A 480 8.64 -13.24 19.16
CA VAL A 480 7.63 -12.58 20.01
C VAL A 480 8.30 -12.06 21.27
N SER A 481 8.06 -10.81 21.60
CA SER A 481 8.57 -10.16 22.82
C SER A 481 7.71 -10.55 24.01
N TYR A 482 7.97 -11.73 24.58
CA TYR A 482 7.33 -12.18 25.80
C TYR A 482 7.77 -11.36 27.01
N ARG A 483 6.97 -11.39 28.07
CA ARG A 483 7.26 -10.81 29.40
C ARG A 483 7.03 -11.86 30.47
N GLU A 484 7.50 -11.56 31.68
CA GLU A 484 7.20 -12.36 32.88
C GLU A 484 6.51 -11.47 33.90
N THR A 485 5.72 -12.07 34.79
CA THR A 485 5.16 -11.39 35.96
C THR A 485 4.91 -12.37 37.10
N PHE A 486 4.65 -11.86 38.31
CA PHE A 486 4.26 -12.64 39.47
C PHE A 486 2.74 -12.68 39.63
N LYS A 487 2.20 -13.83 40.06
CA LYS A 487 0.77 -13.98 40.36
C LYS A 487 0.45 -13.91 41.86
N SER A 488 1.42 -14.16 42.70
CA SER A 488 1.25 -14.15 44.15
C SER A 488 2.33 -13.32 44.85
N SER A 489 2.02 -12.93 46.08
CA SER A 489 2.92 -12.14 46.92
C SER A 489 3.77 -13.05 47.82
N ALA A 490 5.01 -12.65 48.04
CA ALA A 490 5.86 -13.33 49.03
C ALA A 490 6.89 -12.38 49.66
N GLN A 491 7.21 -12.66 50.88
CA GLN A 491 8.31 -12.06 51.59
C GLN A 491 9.54 -12.96 51.49
N VAL A 492 10.66 -12.39 51.08
CA VAL A 492 11.89 -13.12 50.82
C VAL A 492 13.12 -12.38 51.37
N GLN A 493 14.15 -13.12 51.67
CA GLN A 493 15.45 -12.60 52.06
C GLN A 493 16.46 -12.87 50.92
N GLY A 494 17.21 -11.82 50.55
CA GLY A 494 18.37 -11.93 49.69
C GLY A 494 19.63 -11.61 50.49
N LYS A 495 20.49 -12.58 50.70
CA LYS A 495 21.71 -12.43 51.47
C LYS A 495 22.92 -12.76 50.63
N PHE A 496 23.84 -11.83 50.55
CA PHE A 496 25.13 -12.02 49.91
C PHE A 496 26.25 -11.80 50.94
N SER A 497 27.02 -12.86 51.21
CA SER A 497 28.15 -12.82 52.11
C SER A 497 29.30 -13.59 51.49
N ARG A 498 30.43 -12.93 51.25
CA ARG A 498 31.64 -13.55 50.70
C ARG A 498 32.87 -13.03 51.42
N GLN A 499 33.69 -13.93 51.97
CA GLN A 499 35.02 -13.64 52.48
C GLN A 499 36.07 -14.29 51.58
N SER A 500 36.96 -13.46 51.01
CA SER A 500 38.07 -13.95 50.20
C SER A 500 39.32 -13.12 50.56
N GLY A 501 40.11 -13.59 51.54
CA GLY A 501 41.47 -13.14 51.80
C GLY A 501 41.74 -11.64 51.83
N GLY A 502 40.87 -10.81 52.45
CA GLY A 502 40.95 -9.37 52.50
C GLY A 502 39.64 -8.76 53.00
N ARG A 503 39.23 -7.61 52.46
CA ARG A 503 37.94 -6.97 52.75
C ARG A 503 36.80 -7.89 52.23
N GLY A 504 35.88 -8.29 53.09
CA GLY A 504 34.71 -9.10 52.75
C GLY A 504 33.67 -8.30 51.93
N GLN A 505 32.63 -9.00 51.51
CA GLN A 505 31.44 -8.39 50.90
C GLN A 505 30.20 -8.86 51.64
N TYR A 506 29.33 -7.95 52.07
CA TYR A 506 28.13 -8.25 52.81
C TYR A 506 26.98 -7.35 52.41
N GLY A 507 25.84 -7.97 52.05
CA GLY A 507 24.58 -7.32 51.83
C GLY A 507 23.42 -8.26 52.18
N ASP A 508 22.42 -7.74 52.92
CA ASP A 508 21.27 -8.54 53.38
C ASP A 508 20.05 -7.65 53.31
N VAL A 509 19.05 -8.09 52.53
CA VAL A 509 17.80 -7.39 52.26
C VAL A 509 16.59 -8.30 52.41
N HIS A 510 15.53 -7.76 53.02
CA HIS A 510 14.25 -8.41 53.15
C HIS A 510 13.23 -7.61 52.30
N ILE A 511 12.69 -8.24 51.28
CA ILE A 511 11.82 -7.61 50.31
C ILE A 511 10.50 -8.38 50.20
N GLU A 512 9.42 -7.66 50.25
CA GLU A 512 8.09 -8.18 49.90
C GLU A 512 7.81 -7.86 48.45
N PHE A 513 7.60 -8.88 47.62
CA PHE A 513 7.19 -8.78 46.24
C PHE A 513 5.70 -9.00 46.13
N THR A 514 5.02 -8.13 45.38
CA THR A 514 3.58 -8.17 45.17
C THR A 514 3.29 -7.92 43.70
N PRO A 515 2.35 -8.65 43.06
CA PRO A 515 1.86 -8.27 41.73
C PRO A 515 1.36 -6.83 41.71
N ASN A 516 1.68 -6.13 40.64
CA ASN A 516 1.13 -4.79 40.41
C ASN A 516 0.00 -4.83 39.38
N GLU A 517 -0.70 -3.73 39.19
CA GLU A 517 -1.74 -3.62 38.16
C GLU A 517 -1.11 -3.78 36.75
N THR A 518 -1.85 -4.38 35.82
CA THR A 518 -1.39 -4.60 34.46
C THR A 518 -1.02 -3.27 33.79
N GLY A 519 0.22 -3.15 33.30
CA GLY A 519 0.75 -1.95 32.66
C GLY A 519 1.28 -0.90 33.65
N ALA A 520 1.24 -1.14 34.97
CA ALA A 520 1.78 -0.21 35.97
C ALA A 520 3.32 -0.27 36.07
N GLY A 521 3.94 -1.32 35.54
CA GLY A 521 5.37 -1.48 35.52
C GLY A 521 5.96 -1.80 36.89
N PHE A 522 7.25 -1.46 37.10
CA PHE A 522 7.95 -1.70 38.34
C PHE A 522 7.79 -0.55 39.32
N GLU A 523 7.39 -0.88 40.55
CA GLU A 523 7.28 0.07 41.66
C GLU A 523 8.19 -0.36 42.82
N PHE A 524 9.05 0.54 43.28
CA PHE A 524 9.90 0.32 44.46
C PHE A 524 9.46 1.14 45.65
N GLU A 525 9.18 0.47 46.77
CA GLU A 525 8.81 1.10 48.04
C GLU A 525 9.91 0.90 49.09
N ASN A 526 10.43 2.01 49.62
CA ASN A 526 11.34 1.97 50.73
C ASN A 526 10.57 2.10 52.06
N ALA A 527 10.52 1.01 52.83
CA ALA A 527 9.84 0.93 54.13
C ALA A 527 10.83 0.64 55.28
N ILE A 528 12.13 0.95 55.08
CA ILE A 528 13.16 0.74 56.10
C ILE A 528 12.95 1.70 57.29
N VAL A 529 12.93 1.10 58.50
CA VAL A 529 12.85 1.81 59.78
C VAL A 529 14.09 1.53 60.58
N GLY A 530 14.61 2.54 61.31
CA GLY A 530 15.74 2.39 62.23
C GLY A 530 17.12 2.29 61.58
N GLY A 531 17.25 2.45 60.25
CA GLY A 531 18.54 2.47 59.57
C GLY A 531 19.24 1.11 59.44
N VAL A 532 18.47 -0.01 59.50
CA VAL A 532 18.98 -1.37 59.34
C VAL A 532 19.64 -1.61 57.98
N VAL A 533 19.24 -0.86 56.97
CA VAL A 533 19.95 -0.69 55.69
C VAL A 533 20.28 0.81 55.57
N PRO A 534 21.58 1.16 55.47
CA PRO A 534 22.00 2.55 55.28
C PRO A 534 21.39 3.18 54.03
N ARG A 535 21.01 4.47 54.12
CA ARG A 535 20.33 5.20 53.04
C ARG A 535 21.11 5.19 51.74
N GLU A 536 22.43 5.16 51.80
CA GLU A 536 23.34 5.14 50.65
C GLU A 536 23.24 3.87 49.83
N TYR A 537 22.81 2.72 50.41
CA TYR A 537 22.67 1.41 49.71
C TYR A 537 21.27 1.15 49.17
N ILE A 538 20.26 1.94 49.59
CA ILE A 538 18.87 1.73 49.10
C ILE A 538 18.76 1.93 47.58
N PRO A 539 19.37 2.96 46.94
CA PRO A 539 19.36 3.08 45.48
C PRO A 539 20.06 1.90 44.79
N SER A 540 21.05 1.27 45.43
CA SER A 540 21.74 0.11 44.90
C SER A 540 20.86 -1.14 44.95
N VAL A 541 19.98 -1.25 45.93
CA VAL A 541 18.95 -2.33 45.99
C VAL A 541 17.96 -2.18 44.85
N GLU A 542 17.42 -0.97 44.63
CA GLU A 542 16.50 -0.69 43.54
C GLU A 542 17.16 -0.94 42.17
N ALA A 543 18.37 -0.47 41.94
CA ALA A 543 19.13 -0.72 40.72
C ALA A 543 19.38 -2.22 40.49
N GLY A 544 19.75 -2.93 41.56
CA GLY A 544 19.96 -4.38 41.48
C GLY A 544 18.71 -5.19 41.16
N LEU A 545 17.53 -4.76 41.60
CA LEU A 545 16.25 -5.32 41.21
C LEU A 545 15.95 -5.05 39.75
N LYS A 546 16.10 -3.80 39.27
CA LYS A 546 15.88 -3.43 37.86
C LYS A 546 16.76 -4.25 36.92
N ASP A 547 18.05 -4.31 37.20
CA ASP A 547 19.03 -5.10 36.42
C ASP A 547 18.68 -6.61 36.40
N ALA A 548 18.18 -7.15 37.50
CA ALA A 548 17.79 -8.54 37.60
C ALA A 548 16.45 -8.83 36.89
N MET A 549 15.52 -7.88 36.91
CA MET A 549 14.22 -8.00 36.26
C MET A 549 14.34 -7.98 34.74
N GLU A 550 15.30 -7.25 34.18
CA GLU A 550 15.55 -7.26 32.73
C GLU A 550 15.93 -8.65 32.20
N ASN A 551 16.58 -9.46 33.01
CA ASN A 551 17.01 -10.83 32.68
C ASN A 551 15.92 -11.89 32.98
N GLY A 552 14.78 -11.50 33.55
CA GLY A 552 13.71 -12.39 33.93
C GLY A 552 14.06 -13.43 35.00
N VAL A 553 13.09 -14.26 35.36
CA VAL A 553 13.25 -15.28 36.42
C VAL A 553 12.83 -16.67 35.99
N LEU A 554 12.05 -16.80 34.88
CA LEU A 554 11.45 -18.05 34.44
C LEU A 554 12.06 -18.55 33.13
N ALA A 555 12.05 -17.71 32.11
CA ALA A 555 12.51 -18.01 30.75
C ALA A 555 13.47 -16.96 30.17
N GLY A 556 13.88 -15.98 30.95
CA GLY A 556 14.80 -14.93 30.52
C GLY A 556 14.14 -13.73 29.85
N TYR A 557 12.83 -13.57 29.99
CA TYR A 557 12.11 -12.39 29.51
C TYR A 557 11.96 -11.34 30.62
N PRO A 558 11.94 -10.04 30.29
CA PRO A 558 11.78 -8.99 31.29
C PRO A 558 10.58 -9.21 32.20
N LEU A 559 10.81 -9.09 33.52
CA LEU A 559 9.76 -9.17 34.53
C LEU A 559 9.09 -7.80 34.68
N ILE A 560 7.79 -7.72 34.53
CA ILE A 560 6.99 -6.48 34.56
C ILE A 560 5.88 -6.56 35.62
N ASP A 561 5.27 -5.42 35.91
CA ASP A 561 4.10 -5.28 36.79
C ASP A 561 4.30 -5.91 38.17
N VAL A 562 5.41 -5.50 38.82
CA VAL A 562 5.80 -5.99 40.14
C VAL A 562 6.10 -4.80 41.07
N LYS A 563 5.56 -4.87 42.27
CA LYS A 563 5.89 -3.96 43.36
C LYS A 563 6.84 -4.67 44.33
N ALA A 564 7.96 -4.02 44.61
CA ALA A 564 8.97 -4.49 45.57
C ALA A 564 9.04 -3.51 46.75
N LYS A 565 8.76 -4.02 47.96
CA LYS A 565 8.84 -3.26 49.20
C LYS A 565 10.00 -3.75 50.03
N LEU A 566 11.02 -2.90 50.15
CA LEU A 566 12.18 -3.14 51.04
C LEU A 566 11.78 -2.73 52.45
N TYR A 567 11.62 -3.72 53.37
CA TYR A 567 11.10 -3.49 54.70
C TYR A 567 12.08 -3.78 55.84
N ASP A 568 13.13 -4.60 55.59
CA ASP A 568 14.12 -4.97 56.58
C ASP A 568 15.46 -5.35 55.90
N GLY A 569 16.52 -5.52 56.69
CA GLY A 569 17.83 -5.93 56.21
C GLY A 569 18.90 -5.80 57.28
N SER A 570 20.13 -6.05 56.89
CA SER A 570 21.29 -5.82 57.73
C SER A 570 22.53 -5.45 56.95
N TYR A 571 23.47 -4.73 57.59
CA TYR A 571 24.72 -4.35 56.98
C TYR A 571 25.91 -4.63 57.93
N HIS A 572 27.08 -4.57 57.36
CA HIS A 572 28.34 -4.70 58.10
C HIS A 572 29.24 -3.52 57.84
N ASP A 573 29.69 -2.85 58.90
CA ASP A 573 30.40 -1.53 58.82
C ASP A 573 31.62 -1.53 57.91
N VAL A 574 32.30 -2.71 57.75
CA VAL A 574 33.52 -2.82 56.93
C VAL A 574 33.28 -3.50 55.59
N ASP A 575 32.40 -4.49 55.55
CA ASP A 575 32.22 -5.41 54.37
C ASP A 575 31.04 -5.04 53.49
N SER A 576 30.17 -4.12 53.91
CA SER A 576 29.08 -3.68 53.08
C SER A 576 29.53 -2.75 51.95
N SER A 577 28.90 -2.90 50.77
CA SER A 577 29.16 -2.11 49.58
C SER A 577 27.90 -2.02 48.69
N GLU A 578 27.84 -1.04 47.81
CA GLU A 578 26.79 -0.90 46.81
C GLU A 578 26.64 -2.18 45.98
N MET A 579 27.76 -2.78 45.54
CA MET A 579 27.75 -4.02 44.76
C MET A 579 27.18 -5.19 45.56
N ALA A 580 27.51 -5.30 46.86
CA ALA A 580 26.99 -6.38 47.71
C ALA A 580 25.46 -6.29 47.87
N PHE A 581 24.90 -5.04 47.95
CA PHE A 581 23.46 -4.83 48.03
C PHE A 581 22.75 -5.04 46.67
N LYS A 582 23.39 -4.71 45.55
CA LYS A 582 22.90 -5.07 44.21
C LYS A 582 22.76 -6.61 44.07
N ILE A 583 23.78 -7.33 44.45
CA ILE A 583 23.79 -8.80 44.40
C ILE A 583 22.73 -9.38 45.36
N ALA A 584 22.63 -8.85 46.58
CA ALA A 584 21.61 -9.29 47.56
C ALA A 584 20.20 -9.08 47.02
N ALA A 585 19.93 -7.96 46.35
CA ALA A 585 18.65 -7.68 45.69
C ALA A 585 18.34 -8.69 44.56
N SER A 586 19.32 -9.00 43.72
CA SER A 586 19.17 -10.03 42.67
C SER A 586 18.91 -11.42 43.27
N LEU A 587 19.55 -11.76 44.38
CA LEU A 587 19.28 -13.03 45.11
C LEU A 587 17.86 -13.05 45.70
N ALA A 588 17.38 -11.93 46.24
CA ALA A 588 16.03 -11.82 46.72
C ALA A 588 15.00 -12.07 45.61
N LEU A 589 15.22 -11.49 44.42
CA LEU A 589 14.33 -11.72 43.26
C LEU A 589 14.32 -13.20 42.82
N LYS A 590 15.48 -13.88 42.82
CA LYS A 590 15.56 -15.31 42.54
C LYS A 590 14.83 -16.18 43.57
N GLU A 591 14.84 -15.79 44.85
CA GLU A 591 14.04 -16.47 45.87
C GLU A 591 12.54 -16.17 45.71
N ALA A 592 12.16 -14.94 45.30
CA ALA A 592 10.80 -14.59 44.99
C ALA A 592 10.25 -15.44 43.83
N ALA A 593 11.04 -15.71 42.81
CA ALA A 593 10.65 -16.54 41.67
C ALA A 593 10.19 -17.94 42.08
N LYS A 594 10.68 -18.47 43.22
CA LYS A 594 10.27 -19.79 43.73
C LYS A 594 8.95 -19.76 44.50
N LYS A 595 8.48 -18.58 44.92
CA LYS A 595 7.34 -18.42 45.84
C LYS A 595 6.20 -17.55 45.27
N CYS A 596 6.48 -16.72 44.28
CA CYS A 596 5.51 -15.76 43.75
C CYS A 596 4.77 -16.25 42.49
N ASP A 597 4.87 -17.53 42.15
CA ASP A 597 4.19 -18.15 41.00
C ASP A 597 4.39 -17.34 39.70
N PRO A 598 5.62 -17.30 39.16
CA PRO A 598 5.92 -16.53 37.95
C PRO A 598 5.25 -17.15 36.72
N VAL A 599 4.73 -16.32 35.84
CA VAL A 599 4.07 -16.70 34.58
C VAL A 599 4.65 -15.92 33.39
N ILE A 600 4.56 -16.51 32.20
CA ILE A 600 4.90 -15.85 30.94
C ILE A 600 3.67 -15.11 30.42
N LEU A 601 3.90 -13.89 29.94
CA LEU A 601 2.92 -13.04 29.28
C LEU A 601 3.23 -12.94 27.78
N GLU A 602 2.20 -12.98 26.95
CA GLU A 602 2.26 -12.74 25.52
C GLU A 602 1.58 -11.44 25.13
N PRO A 603 2.08 -10.74 24.08
CA PRO A 603 1.43 -9.53 23.61
C PRO A 603 0.11 -9.85 22.90
N MET A 604 -0.98 -9.24 23.33
CA MET A 604 -2.29 -9.31 22.72
C MET A 604 -2.49 -8.13 21.79
N MET A 605 -2.88 -8.45 20.56
CA MET A 605 -3.17 -7.47 19.53
C MET A 605 -4.67 -7.21 19.48
N LYS A 606 -5.06 -5.93 19.46
CA LYS A 606 -6.43 -5.53 19.09
C LYS A 606 -6.51 -5.54 17.57
N VAL A 607 -7.33 -6.43 17.04
CA VAL A 607 -7.49 -6.68 15.61
C VAL A 607 -8.87 -6.21 15.19
N THR A 608 -8.92 -5.36 14.17
CA THR A 608 -10.18 -4.94 13.52
C THR A 608 -10.19 -5.52 12.12
N ILE A 609 -11.18 -6.34 11.80
CA ILE A 609 -11.30 -7.06 10.54
C ILE A 609 -12.56 -6.58 9.83
N GLU A 610 -12.42 -6.11 8.60
CA GLU A 610 -13.53 -5.68 7.75
C GLU A 610 -13.69 -6.64 6.56
N MET A 611 -14.91 -7.18 6.38
CA MET A 611 -15.20 -8.14 5.32
C MET A 611 -16.69 -8.08 4.91
N PRO A 612 -17.06 -8.59 3.71
CA PRO A 612 -18.45 -8.82 3.36
C PRO A 612 -19.13 -9.80 4.34
N GLU A 613 -20.42 -9.59 4.60
CA GLU A 613 -21.21 -10.38 5.57
C GLU A 613 -21.16 -11.89 5.31
N GLU A 614 -21.10 -12.31 4.06
CA GLU A 614 -21.05 -13.71 3.65
C GLU A 614 -19.85 -14.49 4.22
N TYR A 615 -18.74 -13.81 4.56
CA TYR A 615 -17.51 -14.44 5.10
C TYR A 615 -17.41 -14.34 6.63
N MET A 616 -18.36 -13.68 7.31
CA MET A 616 -18.28 -13.42 8.75
C MET A 616 -18.14 -14.71 9.56
N GLY A 617 -18.88 -15.78 9.20
CA GLY A 617 -18.82 -17.06 9.91
C GLY A 617 -17.44 -17.71 9.87
N ASP A 618 -16.82 -17.72 8.69
CA ASP A 618 -15.49 -18.31 8.48
C ASP A 618 -14.42 -17.52 9.21
N ILE A 619 -14.50 -16.19 9.19
CA ILE A 619 -13.55 -15.31 9.88
C ILE A 619 -13.67 -15.42 11.40
N MET A 620 -14.88 -15.53 11.96
CA MET A 620 -15.06 -15.77 13.39
C MET A 620 -14.49 -17.13 13.81
N GLY A 621 -14.65 -18.15 12.97
CA GLY A 621 -14.04 -19.47 13.16
C GLY A 621 -12.51 -19.39 13.16
N ASP A 622 -11.92 -18.68 12.20
CA ASP A 622 -10.47 -18.50 12.09
C ASP A 622 -9.90 -17.72 13.29
N VAL A 623 -10.51 -16.60 13.69
CA VAL A 623 -10.12 -15.83 14.88
C VAL A 623 -10.15 -16.71 16.14
N THR A 624 -11.19 -17.52 16.31
CA THR A 624 -11.30 -18.43 17.46
C THR A 624 -10.22 -19.51 17.43
N SER A 625 -9.92 -20.06 16.26
CA SER A 625 -8.85 -21.07 16.09
C SER A 625 -7.46 -20.51 16.43
N ARG A 626 -7.27 -19.21 16.29
CA ARG A 626 -6.05 -18.45 16.65
C ARG A 626 -6.05 -17.97 18.10
N ARG A 627 -6.79 -18.63 18.98
CA ARG A 627 -6.95 -18.24 20.39
C ARG A 627 -7.48 -16.80 20.57
N GLY A 628 -8.08 -16.23 19.52
CA GLY A 628 -8.65 -14.90 19.55
C GLY A 628 -9.99 -14.87 20.29
N ARG A 629 -10.27 -13.74 20.93
CA ARG A 629 -11.54 -13.43 21.57
C ARG A 629 -12.21 -12.29 20.83
N VAL A 630 -13.38 -12.55 20.25
CA VAL A 630 -14.21 -11.51 19.64
C VAL A 630 -14.76 -10.59 20.73
N ASP A 631 -14.57 -9.29 20.55
CA ASP A 631 -15.00 -8.24 21.49
C ASP A 631 -16.28 -7.53 21.01
N GLY A 632 -16.46 -7.38 19.70
CA GLY A 632 -17.63 -6.75 19.11
C GLY A 632 -17.75 -6.97 17.61
N MET A 633 -18.95 -6.71 17.11
CA MET A 633 -19.26 -6.73 15.69
C MET A 633 -20.19 -5.56 15.37
N GLU A 634 -19.93 -4.89 14.25
CA GLU A 634 -20.74 -3.78 13.80
C GLU A 634 -20.85 -3.76 12.26
N PRO A 635 -22.02 -3.44 11.70
CA PRO A 635 -22.17 -3.25 10.26
C PRO A 635 -21.56 -1.90 9.85
N ARG A 636 -20.86 -1.89 8.69
CA ARG A 636 -20.33 -0.69 8.07
C ARG A 636 -20.68 -0.67 6.58
N GLY A 637 -21.78 -0.04 6.21
CA GLY A 637 -22.29 -0.07 4.84
C GLY A 637 -22.63 -1.50 4.41
N ASN A 638 -22.00 -1.99 3.36
CA ASN A 638 -22.16 -3.38 2.87
C ASN A 638 -21.13 -4.37 3.48
N ALA A 639 -20.31 -3.91 4.43
CA ALA A 639 -19.31 -4.72 5.11
C ALA A 639 -19.69 -4.96 6.58
N GLN A 640 -19.11 -6.00 7.17
CA GLN A 640 -19.12 -6.27 8.60
C GLN A 640 -17.74 -6.02 9.16
N VAL A 641 -17.69 -5.40 10.34
CA VAL A 641 -16.46 -5.15 11.08
C VAL A 641 -16.47 -6.02 12.33
N VAL A 642 -15.44 -6.85 12.48
CA VAL A 642 -15.21 -7.69 13.66
C VAL A 642 -14.03 -7.13 14.43
N ASN A 643 -14.23 -6.81 15.71
CA ASN A 643 -13.17 -6.43 16.63
C ASN A 643 -12.83 -7.63 17.53
N ALA A 644 -11.54 -7.95 17.64
CA ALA A 644 -11.07 -9.10 18.40
C ALA A 644 -9.71 -8.82 19.05
N TYR A 645 -9.40 -9.58 20.11
CA TYR A 645 -8.07 -9.63 20.69
C TYR A 645 -7.44 -10.98 20.35
N VAL A 646 -6.27 -10.96 19.72
CA VAL A 646 -5.56 -12.15 19.24
C VAL A 646 -4.09 -12.08 19.66
N PRO A 647 -3.48 -13.15 20.15
CA PRO A 647 -2.04 -13.19 20.45
C PRO A 647 -1.20 -12.89 19.20
N LEU A 648 -0.16 -12.09 19.33
CA LEU A 648 0.73 -11.76 18.21
C LEU A 648 1.31 -13.00 17.54
N SER A 649 1.66 -14.02 18.32
CA SER A 649 2.20 -15.28 17.81
C SER A 649 1.29 -15.99 16.81
N GLU A 650 -0.04 -15.79 16.92
CA GLU A 650 -1.06 -16.39 16.04
C GLU A 650 -1.41 -15.51 14.84
N MET A 651 -0.90 -14.27 14.81
CA MET A 651 -1.15 -13.33 13.72
C MET A 651 -0.17 -13.47 12.56
N PHE A 652 0.93 -14.21 12.72
CA PHE A 652 1.86 -14.47 11.62
C PHE A 652 1.15 -15.25 10.50
N GLY A 653 1.24 -14.74 9.26
CA GLY A 653 0.54 -15.30 8.10
C GLY A 653 -0.97 -15.05 8.05
N TYR A 654 -1.53 -14.25 8.98
CA TYR A 654 -2.98 -13.99 9.03
C TYR A 654 -3.49 -13.27 7.77
N ALA A 655 -2.73 -12.34 7.20
CA ALA A 655 -3.13 -11.64 5.98
C ALA A 655 -3.44 -12.60 4.82
N THR A 656 -2.62 -13.63 4.66
CA THR A 656 -2.82 -14.67 3.64
C THR A 656 -4.05 -15.51 3.91
N SER A 657 -4.25 -15.93 5.17
CA SER A 657 -5.45 -16.67 5.59
C SER A 657 -6.71 -15.85 5.36
N LEU A 658 -6.73 -14.58 5.78
CA LEU A 658 -7.86 -13.67 5.59
C LEU A 658 -8.22 -13.50 4.12
N ARG A 659 -7.22 -13.22 3.27
CA ARG A 659 -7.42 -13.07 1.82
C ARG A 659 -7.95 -14.35 1.18
N SER A 660 -7.41 -15.49 1.56
CA SER A 660 -7.89 -16.79 1.07
C SER A 660 -9.34 -17.04 1.46
N ASN A 661 -9.71 -16.80 2.73
CA ASN A 661 -11.06 -17.04 3.25
C ASN A 661 -12.09 -16.03 2.74
N THR A 662 -11.68 -14.84 2.29
CA THR A 662 -12.56 -13.76 1.82
C THR A 662 -12.41 -13.45 0.33
N GLN A 663 -11.72 -14.30 -0.42
CA GLN A 663 -11.43 -14.09 -1.84
C GLN A 663 -10.76 -12.70 -2.11
N GLY A 664 -9.91 -12.26 -1.18
CA GLY A 664 -9.22 -10.97 -1.26
C GLY A 664 -10.04 -9.75 -0.83
N ARG A 665 -11.30 -9.93 -0.39
CA ARG A 665 -12.19 -8.83 0.01
C ARG A 665 -12.03 -8.40 1.46
N GLY A 666 -11.40 -9.22 2.32
CA GLY A 666 -11.17 -8.91 3.72
C GLY A 666 -9.91 -8.06 3.91
N THR A 667 -10.01 -7.07 4.80
CA THR A 667 -8.89 -6.28 5.29
C THR A 667 -8.83 -6.32 6.80
N TYR A 668 -7.65 -6.10 7.37
CA TYR A 668 -7.52 -5.97 8.82
C TYR A 668 -6.48 -4.94 9.20
N THR A 669 -6.64 -4.44 10.42
CA THR A 669 -5.64 -3.64 11.13
C THR A 669 -5.38 -4.25 12.49
N MET A 670 -4.17 -4.13 13.03
CA MET A 670 -3.86 -4.60 14.36
C MET A 670 -2.93 -3.63 15.07
N TYR A 671 -3.14 -3.49 16.39
CA TYR A 671 -2.32 -2.68 17.27
C TYR A 671 -2.07 -3.43 18.57
N PHE A 672 -0.92 -3.23 19.19
CA PHE A 672 -0.65 -3.75 20.53
C PHE A 672 -1.67 -3.15 21.52
N ASP A 673 -2.28 -3.99 22.35
CA ASP A 673 -3.23 -3.55 23.39
C ASP A 673 -2.69 -3.81 24.80
N HIS A 674 -2.45 -5.05 25.14
CA HIS A 674 -1.96 -5.42 26.47
C HIS A 674 -1.19 -6.75 26.44
N TYR A 675 -0.60 -7.09 27.58
CA TYR A 675 -0.04 -8.42 27.81
C TYR A 675 -1.04 -9.32 28.53
N ALA A 676 -1.13 -10.58 28.15
CA ALA A 676 -1.99 -11.60 28.79
C ALA A 676 -1.18 -12.88 29.08
N GLU A 677 -1.63 -13.63 30.09
CA GLU A 677 -0.98 -14.90 30.49
C GLU A 677 -1.05 -15.93 29.38
N VAL A 678 0.08 -16.52 29.06
CA VAL A 678 0.20 -17.61 28.08
C VAL A 678 -0.39 -18.90 28.68
N PRO A 679 -1.17 -19.71 27.93
CA PRO A 679 -1.61 -21.02 28.38
C PRO A 679 -0.45 -21.92 28.82
N LYS A 680 -0.63 -22.69 29.91
CA LYS A 680 0.45 -23.48 30.54
C LYS A 680 1.20 -24.39 29.59
N SER A 681 0.52 -25.05 28.64
CA SER A 681 1.16 -25.92 27.66
C SER A 681 2.12 -25.16 26.72
N ILE A 682 1.73 -23.97 26.30
CA ILE A 682 2.55 -23.12 25.43
C ILE A 682 3.71 -22.49 26.23
N ALA A 683 3.44 -22.08 27.47
CA ALA A 683 4.46 -21.55 28.36
C ALA A 683 5.59 -22.56 28.63
N GLU A 684 5.26 -23.85 28.83
CA GLU A 684 6.24 -24.91 29.00
C GLU A 684 7.15 -25.07 27.76
N ASP A 685 6.57 -24.97 26.54
CA ASP A 685 7.34 -25.09 25.30
C ASP A 685 8.26 -23.86 25.11
N ILE A 686 7.79 -22.65 25.45
CA ILE A 686 8.59 -21.43 25.42
C ILE A 686 9.78 -21.54 26.39
N ILE A 687 9.53 -22.01 27.61
CA ILE A 687 10.58 -22.19 28.65
C ILE A 687 11.63 -23.21 28.21
N LYS A 688 11.22 -24.35 27.65
CA LYS A 688 12.15 -25.38 27.14
C LYS A 688 12.98 -24.82 26.00
N LYS A 689 12.36 -24.16 25.03
CA LYS A 689 13.08 -23.59 23.89
C LYS A 689 14.13 -22.57 24.31
N ASN A 690 13.86 -21.71 25.29
CA ASN A 690 14.82 -20.72 25.76
C ASN A 690 15.90 -21.29 26.67
N LYS A 691 15.64 -22.40 27.37
CA LYS A 691 16.67 -23.10 28.18
C LYS A 691 17.56 -24.03 27.35
N GLY A 692 17.25 -24.19 26.02
CA GLY A 692 18.03 -25.07 25.14
C GLY A 692 17.82 -26.57 25.38
N GLU A 693 16.67 -26.97 25.95
CA GLU A 693 16.28 -28.36 26.23
C GLU A 693 15.39 -28.91 25.10
#